data_51f86d4fb81610fdfc2d285aa7e51d73
#
_entry.id   51f86d4fb81610fdfc2d285aa7e51d73
#
_cell.length_a   1.000
_cell.length_b   1.000
_cell.length_c   1.000
_cell.angle_alpha   90.00
_cell.angle_beta   90.00
_cell.angle_gamma   90.00
#
_symmetry.space_group_name_H-M   'P 1'
#
loop_
_entity.id
_entity.type
_entity.pdbx_description
1 polymer ?
#
loop_
_entity_poly.entity_id
_entity_poly.type
_entity_poly.pdbx_seq_one_letter_code
_entity_poly.pdbx_strand_id
1 'polypeptide(L)'
;MTLNNLFKCAAPKFVLAAASLLFAANIAVAPAQAQAQPAATPASAARRATTRPFPPPRFIPPHSYDQRNIKLDLRFDWEREQAIGSATITLASTIKDLRRVDFDAAFMTVSEAKLVNGTPLKFEYNSGRETLSLQLDRTYQPNEELTVVISYQTNKPSTTVPGGGGLNFIKPRPDDPTRPKQIWTQGETETNHFWFPCFDHPNDFVTTEIVATVEKPLIVVSNGALLSTKENPDGTRTFDWKMDQPHATYLTSLIVGEFAQVSAEYAGVPIVTNVYPNEVEAGKVTAARLPEMVKFFSEKTGIKYPYAKYAQTTVRDFGGGMENISATTQTDNMIHDARTELDSNSDGLQSHELAHQWFGDYLTCRSWSDLWLNEGFATYFQAMWDEYKFGHDEFLYSDVKSNQENYFAAWLRGQRRPIVTKNYANPDAVFDTYSYQRAGAVLHMLRTFLGEDNWWRSINLYLTKYAHQPVETAQFRIAIEEATGQPMDWFFDQWIYKMGHPIFRVTQDYDAANKLLTLKVRQEQRPDPESQYPQVTFFQTPVDIEIMTAGNRRVDRVQIEAKEEQVLKFVVDSEPLLVNFDNEGTLIKELMFVKTTGQLIYQLLNDRDVLGRVWASSQLATQMREEKTTSSDRESILKALSQAATKDQFWGARLEALVALTGINEAKDTLLAATKDANARVRARAVKSLAMTKDPSLADTYLQLLNDKSYGVIRAAAPALGQTKSPVAYDALLKLTNLPSWRDTILASALDGLAALGDKRALDLGLKYFAPGNRTSVRINSVGLLAAVGKDDPRIYPLLSAALTESVERGTAGPLAGSEAEALAMLADPRALTLFEQLAKKPGITPQMAAILARFESRLRDNLQPGKSGP
;
A
#
# COMPACT_ATOMS: atom_id res chain seq x y z
N MET A 1 -6.49 -31.80 3.56
CA MET A 1 -5.07 -31.63 3.95
C MET A 1 -4.78 -30.14 3.80
N THR A 2 -4.51 -29.50 4.90
CA THR A 2 -4.45 -28.07 5.12
C THR A 2 -3.30 -27.40 4.38
N LEU A 3 -3.52 -26.18 3.91
CA LEU A 3 -2.54 -25.21 3.38
C LEU A 3 -1.27 -24.98 4.24
N ASN A 4 -1.08 -25.74 5.29
CA ASN A 4 0.01 -25.58 6.27
C ASN A 4 1.41 -26.01 5.79
N ASN A 5 1.57 -26.46 4.55
CA ASN A 5 2.88 -26.96 4.09
C ASN A 5 3.63 -26.06 3.10
N LEU A 6 3.15 -24.84 2.80
CA LEU A 6 3.82 -23.97 1.83
C LEU A 6 4.65 -22.82 2.42
N PHE A 7 4.63 -22.60 3.75
CA PHE A 7 5.36 -21.49 4.36
C PHE A 7 5.99 -21.86 5.70
N LYS A 8 7.03 -22.70 5.66
CA LYS A 8 8.00 -22.80 6.76
C LYS A 8 9.30 -22.14 6.34
N CYS A 9 9.38 -20.84 6.49
CA CYS A 9 10.64 -20.14 6.73
C CYS A 9 10.38 -18.84 7.51
N ALA A 10 11.15 -18.70 8.56
CA ALA A 10 11.16 -17.74 9.63
C ALA A 10 10.74 -16.29 9.30
N ALA A 11 9.91 -15.74 10.16
CA ALA A 11 9.64 -14.30 10.26
C ALA A 11 10.75 -13.57 10.97
N PRO A 12 11.03 -12.33 10.61
CA PRO A 12 11.27 -11.27 11.59
C PRO A 12 10.22 -10.17 11.51
N LYS A 13 9.99 -9.61 12.66
CA LYS A 13 9.05 -8.57 13.03
C LYS A 13 9.31 -7.29 12.25
N PHE A 14 8.29 -6.72 11.64
CA PHE A 14 8.33 -5.36 11.11
C PHE A 14 7.13 -4.56 11.62
N VAL A 15 7.43 -3.40 12.17
CA VAL A 15 6.52 -2.27 12.24
C VAL A 15 6.66 -1.59 10.87
N LEU A 16 5.61 -1.61 10.06
CA LEU A 16 5.54 -0.83 8.83
C LEU A 16 4.62 0.35 9.09
N ALA A 17 5.13 1.54 8.82
CA ALA A 17 4.27 2.62 8.40
C ALA A 17 3.63 2.18 7.08
N ALA A 18 2.33 2.04 7.06
CA ALA A 18 1.59 1.64 5.88
C ALA A 18 1.32 2.87 5.03
N ALA A 19 2.30 3.23 4.19
CA ALA A 19 1.98 3.94 2.97
C ALA A 19 1.76 2.89 1.88
N SER A 20 0.67 3.02 1.16
CA SER A 20 0.20 2.09 0.12
C SER A 20 1.28 1.83 -0.94
N LEU A 21 2.07 0.79 -0.79
CA LEU A 21 3.01 0.32 -1.80
C LEU A 21 2.37 -0.79 -2.62
N LEU A 22 1.49 -0.42 -3.54
CA LEU A 22 1.15 -1.23 -4.72
C LEU A 22 2.22 -1.03 -5.80
N PHE A 23 3.44 -1.49 -5.52
CA PHE A 23 4.40 -1.82 -6.57
C PHE A 23 4.88 -3.25 -6.33
N ALA A 24 4.47 -4.13 -7.26
CA ALA A 24 4.91 -5.52 -7.28
C ALA A 24 6.45 -5.60 -7.41
N ALA A 25 7.13 -5.67 -6.27
CA ALA A 25 8.49 -6.16 -6.25
C ALA A 25 8.43 -7.68 -6.46
N ASN A 26 8.69 -8.12 -7.69
CA ASN A 26 8.88 -9.53 -7.99
C ASN A 26 10.16 -10.02 -7.28
N ILE A 27 10.00 -10.55 -6.07
CA ILE A 27 11.04 -11.38 -5.45
C ILE A 27 10.90 -12.76 -6.09
N ALA A 28 11.90 -13.17 -6.85
CA ALA A 28 12.00 -14.52 -7.37
C ALA A 28 12.06 -15.51 -6.19
N VAL A 29 10.99 -16.28 -5.98
CA VAL A 29 10.99 -17.42 -5.09
C VAL A 29 11.49 -18.62 -5.89
N ALA A 30 12.68 -19.12 -5.59
CA ALA A 30 13.18 -20.37 -6.11
C ALA A 30 12.37 -21.53 -5.50
N PRO A 31 11.99 -22.55 -6.29
CA PRO A 31 11.29 -23.70 -5.77
C PRO A 31 12.24 -24.61 -4.99
N ALA A 32 11.99 -24.80 -3.69
CA ALA A 32 12.62 -25.85 -2.91
C ALA A 32 11.99 -27.21 -3.28
N GLN A 33 12.78 -28.11 -3.84
CA GLN A 33 12.41 -29.52 -4.02
C GLN A 33 12.32 -30.20 -2.65
N ALA A 34 11.16 -30.72 -2.31
CA ALA A 34 10.95 -31.54 -1.12
C ALA A 34 11.31 -33.00 -1.43
N GLN A 35 12.39 -33.48 -0.84
CA GLN A 35 12.64 -34.92 -0.67
C GLN A 35 11.88 -35.40 0.56
N ALA A 36 11.09 -36.44 0.38
CA ALA A 36 10.38 -37.11 1.46
C ALA A 36 11.34 -37.86 2.38
N GLN A 37 11.32 -37.55 3.67
CA GLN A 37 11.87 -38.41 4.74
C GLN A 37 10.74 -38.84 5.68
N PRO A 38 10.87 -40.04 6.31
CA PRO A 38 9.77 -40.65 7.04
C PRO A 38 9.50 -39.98 8.39
N ALA A 39 8.25 -40.10 8.84
CA ALA A 39 7.69 -39.49 10.02
C ALA A 39 8.50 -39.77 11.30
N ALA A 40 9.00 -38.71 11.91
CA ALA A 40 9.46 -38.71 13.30
C ALA A 40 8.39 -38.06 14.19
N THR A 41 8.12 -38.74 15.30
CA THR A 41 7.19 -38.32 16.38
C THR A 41 7.45 -36.89 16.84
N PRO A 42 6.41 -36.12 17.19
CA PRO A 42 6.60 -34.71 17.59
C PRO A 42 7.13 -34.63 19.04
N ALA A 43 8.41 -34.30 19.16
CA ALA A 43 8.92 -33.78 20.41
C ALA A 43 8.51 -32.30 20.54
N SER A 44 7.71 -32.00 21.53
CA SER A 44 7.24 -30.64 21.87
C SER A 44 8.43 -29.74 22.27
N ALA A 45 8.98 -29.03 21.31
CA ALA A 45 9.76 -27.86 21.62
C ALA A 45 8.78 -26.67 21.79
N ALA A 46 8.33 -26.49 23.03
CA ALA A 46 7.65 -25.27 23.44
C ALA A 46 8.59 -24.08 23.21
N ARG A 47 8.52 -23.42 22.05
CA ARG A 47 9.04 -22.07 21.89
C ARG A 47 8.20 -21.22 22.87
N ARG A 48 8.82 -20.76 23.95
CA ARG A 48 8.31 -19.66 24.75
C ARG A 48 8.15 -18.49 23.78
N ALA A 49 6.92 -18.28 23.33
CA ALA A 49 6.53 -17.01 22.76
C ALA A 49 6.78 -15.99 23.86
N THR A 50 7.72 -15.08 23.66
CA THR A 50 7.78 -13.87 24.44
C THR A 50 6.48 -13.14 24.13
N THR A 51 5.47 -13.33 24.95
CA THR A 51 4.21 -12.59 24.86
C THR A 51 4.57 -11.12 25.04
N ARG A 52 4.50 -10.35 23.95
CA ARG A 52 4.54 -8.89 24.09
C ARG A 52 3.37 -8.52 24.98
N PRO A 53 3.56 -7.66 25.97
CA PRO A 53 2.44 -7.22 26.80
C PRO A 53 1.39 -6.59 25.87
N PHE A 54 0.12 -6.93 26.13
CA PHE A 54 -1.01 -6.34 25.43
C PHE A 54 -1.00 -4.82 25.65
N PRO A 55 -1.05 -3.98 24.61
CA PRO A 55 -0.92 -2.55 24.77
C PRO A 55 -2.06 -2.01 25.66
N PRO A 56 -1.79 -1.03 26.54
CA PRO A 56 -2.84 -0.38 27.30
C PRO A 56 -3.80 0.37 26.35
N PRO A 57 -5.07 0.56 26.78
CA PRO A 57 -5.99 1.37 25.99
C PRO A 57 -5.55 2.83 25.98
N ARG A 58 -5.66 3.45 24.82
CA ARG A 58 -5.43 4.88 24.62
C ARG A 58 -6.74 5.63 24.54
N PHE A 59 -6.77 6.79 25.12
CA PHE A 59 -7.92 7.67 25.16
C PHE A 59 -7.54 9.02 24.54
N ILE A 60 -8.55 9.72 24.04
CA ILE A 60 -8.40 11.09 23.53
C ILE A 60 -7.81 11.97 24.64
N PRO A 61 -6.71 12.70 24.38
CA PRO A 61 -6.12 13.59 25.38
C PRO A 61 -7.09 14.73 25.70
N PRO A 62 -7.28 15.06 27.00
CA PRO A 62 -8.06 16.23 27.37
C PRO A 62 -7.28 17.51 27.03
N HIS A 63 -7.97 18.52 26.52
CA HIS A 63 -7.43 19.86 26.34
C HIS A 63 -8.33 20.94 26.95
N SER A 64 -7.70 22.02 27.36
CA SER A 64 -8.36 23.11 28.12
C SER A 64 -8.74 24.30 27.23
N TYR A 65 -8.52 24.20 25.94
CA TYR A 65 -8.78 25.24 24.95
C TYR A 65 -9.18 24.57 23.62
N ASP A 66 -9.76 25.34 22.75
CA ASP A 66 -10.17 24.98 21.40
C ASP A 66 -9.38 25.86 20.43
N GLN A 67 -8.62 25.28 19.50
CA GLN A 67 -7.84 26.02 18.51
C GLN A 67 -8.77 26.56 17.42
N ARG A 68 -8.74 27.86 17.15
CA ARG A 68 -9.57 28.52 16.14
C ARG A 68 -8.83 28.80 14.85
N ASN A 69 -7.58 29.26 14.98
CA ASN A 69 -6.74 29.59 13.84
C ASN A 69 -5.26 29.46 14.20
N ILE A 70 -4.49 28.95 13.25
CA ILE A 70 -3.03 28.92 13.29
C ILE A 70 -2.49 29.63 12.05
N LYS A 71 -1.77 30.73 12.25
CA LYS A 71 -1.03 31.42 11.20
C LYS A 71 0.46 31.22 11.40
N LEU A 72 1.13 30.67 10.39
CA LEU A 72 2.57 30.47 10.37
C LEU A 72 3.22 31.50 9.44
N ASP A 73 4.28 32.17 9.86
CA ASP A 73 5.11 33.06 9.03
C ASP A 73 6.55 32.53 9.07
N LEU A 74 7.02 31.95 7.96
CA LEU A 74 8.20 31.10 7.94
C LEU A 74 9.22 31.49 6.85
N ARG A 75 10.50 31.32 7.19
CA ARG A 75 11.66 31.31 6.28
C ARG A 75 12.49 30.05 6.54
N PHE A 76 13.36 29.68 5.59
CA PHE A 76 14.07 28.40 5.63
C PHE A 76 15.58 28.58 5.56
N ASP A 77 16.29 27.99 6.52
CA ASP A 77 17.75 27.82 6.49
C ASP A 77 18.08 26.43 5.88
N TRP A 78 18.53 26.44 4.64
CA TRP A 78 18.84 25.23 3.90
C TRP A 78 20.11 24.51 4.40
N GLU A 79 21.04 25.23 5.01
CA GLU A 79 22.28 24.63 5.54
C GLU A 79 21.99 23.89 6.84
N ARG A 80 21.26 24.52 7.73
CA ARG A 80 20.88 23.95 9.03
C ARG A 80 19.65 23.06 8.99
N GLU A 81 18.94 23.06 7.84
CA GLU A 81 17.67 22.34 7.67
C GLU A 81 16.62 22.77 8.70
N GLN A 82 16.36 24.05 8.79
CA GLN A 82 15.48 24.68 9.78
C GLN A 82 14.44 25.57 9.11
N ALA A 83 13.21 25.57 9.68
CA ALA A 83 12.27 26.67 9.51
C ALA A 83 12.42 27.67 10.66
N ILE A 84 12.35 28.95 10.35
CA ILE A 84 12.52 30.04 11.30
C ILE A 84 11.37 31.01 11.11
N GLY A 85 10.67 31.38 12.18
CA GLY A 85 9.57 32.34 12.10
C GLY A 85 8.69 32.34 13.34
N SER A 86 7.39 32.49 13.12
CA SER A 86 6.42 32.58 14.21
C SER A 86 5.14 31.80 13.90
N ALA A 87 4.52 31.31 14.97
CA ALA A 87 3.15 30.79 14.99
C ALA A 87 2.26 31.79 15.76
N THR A 88 1.24 32.32 15.10
CA THR A 88 0.18 33.10 15.72
C THR A 88 -1.03 32.22 15.89
N ILE A 89 -1.40 31.89 17.14
CA ILE A 89 -2.44 30.91 17.44
C ILE A 89 -3.58 31.62 18.17
N THR A 90 -4.76 31.60 17.57
CA THR A 90 -6.00 32.05 18.22
C THR A 90 -6.70 30.84 18.81
N LEU A 91 -7.06 30.92 20.07
CA LEU A 91 -7.72 29.83 20.80
C LEU A 91 -8.80 30.37 21.75
N ALA A 92 -9.77 29.54 22.09
CA ALA A 92 -10.80 29.84 23.05
C ALA A 92 -10.72 28.89 24.25
N SER A 93 -10.87 29.40 25.47
CA SER A 93 -10.92 28.57 26.67
C SER A 93 -12.12 27.61 26.65
N THR A 94 -11.92 26.32 26.95
CA THR A 94 -13.02 25.36 27.15
C THR A 94 -13.32 25.16 28.66
N ILE A 95 -12.48 25.65 29.54
CA ILE A 95 -12.60 25.47 30.96
C ILE A 95 -12.76 26.81 31.71
N LYS A 96 -13.25 26.72 32.95
CA LYS A 96 -13.26 27.85 33.87
C LYS A 96 -11.83 28.17 34.34
N ASP A 97 -11.52 29.47 34.41
CA ASP A 97 -10.27 29.96 35.00
C ASP A 97 -9.00 29.44 34.33
N LEU A 98 -8.97 29.41 32.98
CA LEU A 98 -7.78 29.06 32.20
C LEU A 98 -6.66 30.08 32.49
N ARG A 99 -5.50 29.60 32.97
CA ARG A 99 -4.31 30.40 33.28
C ARG A 99 -3.06 29.90 32.57
N ARG A 100 -3.10 28.73 32.03
CA ARG A 100 -1.99 28.05 31.33
C ARG A 100 -2.51 27.34 30.10
N VAL A 101 -1.74 27.42 29.03
CA VAL A 101 -1.95 26.68 27.78
C VAL A 101 -0.72 25.80 27.54
N ASP A 102 -0.95 24.54 27.26
CA ASP A 102 0.09 23.58 26.88
C ASP A 102 -0.12 23.17 25.42
N PHE A 103 0.88 23.43 24.57
CA PHE A 103 0.95 22.98 23.18
C PHE A 103 1.87 21.78 23.05
N ASP A 104 1.56 20.86 22.17
CA ASP A 104 2.53 19.88 21.69
C ASP A 104 3.58 20.62 20.86
N ALA A 105 4.85 20.33 21.13
CA ALA A 105 5.98 21.01 20.50
C ALA A 105 7.25 20.18 20.67
N ALA A 106 7.83 19.71 19.56
CA ALA A 106 9.06 18.94 19.57
C ALA A 106 10.09 19.51 18.59
N PHE A 107 11.34 19.20 18.82
CA PHE A 107 12.44 19.59 17.94
C PHE A 107 12.44 21.08 17.57
N MET A 108 12.23 21.98 18.54
CA MET A 108 12.28 23.42 18.30
C MET A 108 12.97 24.19 19.43
N THR A 109 13.41 25.39 19.11
CA THR A 109 13.90 26.39 20.05
C THR A 109 12.94 27.57 20.02
N VAL A 110 12.27 27.82 21.15
CA VAL A 110 11.36 28.94 21.33
C VAL A 110 12.17 30.12 21.87
N SER A 111 12.08 31.28 21.22
CA SER A 111 12.80 32.52 21.60
C SER A 111 11.91 33.52 22.30
N GLU A 112 10.62 33.58 21.97
CA GLU A 112 9.67 34.52 22.54
C GLU A 112 8.26 33.92 22.53
N ALA A 113 7.47 34.25 23.55
CA ALA A 113 6.01 34.08 23.56
C ALA A 113 5.35 35.36 24.11
N LYS A 114 4.31 35.84 23.42
CA LYS A 114 3.55 37.04 23.80
C LYS A 114 2.11 36.95 23.32
N LEU A 115 1.23 37.77 23.89
CA LEU A 115 -0.08 38.05 23.32
C LEU A 115 0.04 38.89 22.05
N VAL A 116 -0.95 38.84 21.18
CA VAL A 116 -0.98 39.64 19.94
C VAL A 116 -0.88 41.16 20.19
N ASN A 117 -1.28 41.65 21.37
CA ASN A 117 -1.12 43.06 21.77
C ASN A 117 0.29 43.41 22.25
N GLY A 118 1.24 42.48 22.22
CA GLY A 118 2.63 42.63 22.61
C GLY A 118 2.94 42.31 24.07
N THR A 119 1.96 41.93 24.91
CA THR A 119 2.20 41.54 26.31
C THR A 119 3.05 40.27 26.39
N PRO A 120 4.26 40.29 26.97
CA PRO A 120 5.11 39.10 27.09
C PRO A 120 4.49 38.03 27.98
N LEU A 121 4.63 36.78 27.59
CA LEU A 121 4.20 35.63 28.37
C LEU A 121 5.41 34.82 28.83
N LYS A 122 5.35 34.33 30.08
CA LYS A 122 6.32 33.36 30.56
C LYS A 122 6.04 32.01 29.89
N PHE A 123 7.07 31.32 29.45
CA PHE A 123 6.95 30.01 28.88
C PHE A 123 7.99 29.02 29.42
N GLU A 124 7.64 27.74 29.31
CA GLU A 124 8.52 26.63 29.64
C GLU A 124 8.45 25.61 28.48
N TYR A 125 9.60 25.30 27.90
CA TYR A 125 9.73 24.28 26.87
C TYR A 125 10.36 23.02 27.46
N ASN A 126 9.65 21.90 27.38
CA ASN A 126 10.10 20.60 27.89
C ASN A 126 10.29 19.61 26.73
N SER A 127 11.53 19.48 26.25
CA SER A 127 11.86 18.60 25.12
C SER A 127 11.63 17.11 25.42
N GLY A 128 11.67 16.68 26.68
CA GLY A 128 11.44 15.30 27.05
C GLY A 128 9.95 14.91 27.10
N ARG A 129 9.07 15.89 27.18
CA ARG A 129 7.62 15.74 27.12
C ARG A 129 7.03 16.28 25.82
N GLU A 130 7.86 16.85 24.97
CA GLU A 130 7.47 17.49 23.70
C GLU A 130 6.36 18.53 23.92
N THR A 131 6.51 19.37 24.96
CA THR A 131 5.47 20.31 25.38
C THR A 131 6.01 21.73 25.54
N LEU A 132 5.27 22.71 25.02
CA LEU A 132 5.46 24.13 25.26
C LEU A 132 4.31 24.67 26.11
N SER A 133 4.62 25.10 27.33
CA SER A 133 3.66 25.65 28.28
C SER A 133 3.75 27.18 28.34
N LEU A 134 2.63 27.86 28.18
CA LEU A 134 2.52 29.33 28.32
C LEU A 134 1.72 29.68 29.56
N GLN A 135 2.30 30.56 30.40
CA GLN A 135 1.58 31.19 31.51
C GLN A 135 0.86 32.45 30.98
N LEU A 136 -0.47 32.44 31.05
CA LEU A 136 -1.27 33.56 30.59
C LEU A 136 -1.17 34.79 31.51
N ASP A 137 -1.44 35.96 30.98
CA ASP A 137 -1.37 37.24 31.68
C ASP A 137 -2.47 37.40 32.74
N ARG A 138 -3.60 36.77 32.53
CA ARG A 138 -4.76 36.75 33.43
C ARG A 138 -5.52 35.43 33.29
N THR A 139 -6.62 35.33 34.02
CA THR A 139 -7.57 34.23 33.92
C THR A 139 -8.54 34.48 32.76
N TYR A 140 -8.78 33.42 31.92
CA TYR A 140 -9.74 33.46 30.85
C TYR A 140 -10.91 32.50 31.14
N GLN A 141 -12.12 32.90 30.77
CA GLN A 141 -13.36 32.13 31.02
C GLN A 141 -13.77 31.30 29.80
N PRO A 142 -14.67 30.30 29.93
CA PRO A 142 -15.12 29.50 28.82
C PRO A 142 -15.61 30.35 27.64
N ASN A 143 -15.21 29.99 26.42
CA ASN A 143 -15.43 30.69 25.15
C ASN A 143 -14.78 32.08 25.02
N GLU A 144 -13.95 32.49 26.00
CA GLU A 144 -13.17 33.68 25.86
C GLU A 144 -11.95 33.39 24.96
N GLU A 145 -11.80 34.22 23.92
CA GLU A 145 -10.71 34.09 22.98
C GLU A 145 -9.46 34.85 23.40
N LEU A 146 -8.31 34.26 23.03
CA LEU A 146 -7.01 34.92 23.13
C LEU A 146 -6.15 34.51 21.94
N THR A 147 -5.21 35.40 21.58
CA THR A 147 -4.25 35.11 20.50
C THR A 147 -2.83 35.26 21.04
N VAL A 148 -2.06 34.18 20.91
CA VAL A 148 -0.64 34.13 21.28
C VAL A 148 0.24 34.13 20.04
N VAL A 149 1.41 34.75 20.14
CA VAL A 149 2.46 34.76 19.12
C VAL A 149 3.69 34.08 19.70
N ILE A 150 4.15 33.03 19.08
CA ILE A 150 5.31 32.23 19.50
C ILE A 150 6.37 32.35 18.41
N SER A 151 7.53 32.96 18.75
CA SER A 151 8.68 33.02 17.84
C SER A 151 9.60 31.82 18.09
N TYR A 152 9.94 31.09 17.04
CA TYR A 152 10.69 29.86 17.17
C TYR A 152 11.53 29.54 15.92
N GLN A 153 12.38 28.55 16.06
CA GLN A 153 13.04 27.84 14.97
C GLN A 153 12.95 26.34 15.20
N THR A 154 12.83 25.58 14.12
CA THR A 154 12.87 24.11 14.18
C THR A 154 14.30 23.62 14.34
N ASN A 155 14.47 22.44 14.94
CA ASN A 155 15.75 21.75 15.04
C ASN A 155 15.64 20.41 14.31
N LYS A 156 16.72 19.99 13.67
CA LYS A 156 16.77 18.67 13.06
C LYS A 156 16.58 17.60 14.14
N PRO A 157 15.66 16.62 13.99
CA PRO A 157 15.54 15.50 14.90
C PRO A 157 16.87 14.77 15.08
N SER A 158 17.22 14.40 16.31
CA SER A 158 18.43 13.64 16.62
C SER A 158 18.36 12.17 16.18
N THR A 159 17.17 11.68 15.85
CA THR A 159 16.87 10.34 15.38
C THR A 159 16.03 10.41 14.13
N THR A 160 16.08 9.38 13.29
CA THR A 160 15.18 9.27 12.14
C THR A 160 13.74 9.14 12.65
N VAL A 161 12.88 10.06 12.22
CA VAL A 161 11.44 10.01 12.51
C VAL A 161 10.80 8.98 11.55
N PRO A 162 10.05 8.00 12.06
CA PRO A 162 9.32 7.07 11.20
C PRO A 162 8.40 7.80 10.22
N GLY A 163 8.30 7.32 8.99
CA GLY A 163 7.47 7.94 7.96
C GLY A 163 7.93 9.31 7.45
N GLY A 164 9.05 9.85 7.96
CA GLY A 164 9.51 11.20 7.61
C GLY A 164 8.68 12.30 8.29
N GLY A 165 8.08 12.05 9.45
CA GLY A 165 7.26 13.01 10.18
C GLY A 165 7.93 14.37 10.38
N GLY A 166 7.13 15.44 10.36
CA GLY A 166 7.59 16.83 10.46
C GLY A 166 8.13 17.39 9.15
N LEU A 167 9.18 18.19 9.23
CA LEU A 167 9.76 18.97 8.12
C LEU A 167 10.97 18.27 7.51
N ASN A 168 10.94 18.01 6.20
CA ASN A 168 11.96 17.27 5.47
C ASN A 168 12.63 18.14 4.40
N PHE A 169 13.96 18.22 4.44
CA PHE A 169 14.78 18.94 3.46
C PHE A 169 15.43 17.96 2.49
N ILE A 170 15.12 18.10 1.21
CA ILE A 170 15.69 17.31 0.12
C ILE A 170 16.67 18.20 -0.64
N LYS A 171 17.89 17.71 -0.84
CA LYS A 171 18.98 18.46 -1.51
C LYS A 171 19.70 17.57 -2.51
N PRO A 172 20.29 18.13 -3.59
CA PRO A 172 21.25 17.42 -4.41
C PRO A 172 22.40 16.85 -3.54
N ARG A 173 22.87 15.66 -3.91
CA ARG A 173 23.99 14.98 -3.22
C ARG A 173 25.04 14.54 -4.24
N PRO A 174 26.31 14.33 -3.82
CA PRO A 174 27.35 13.87 -4.71
C PRO A 174 27.05 12.53 -5.40
N ASP A 175 26.32 11.64 -4.73
CA ASP A 175 25.90 10.33 -5.25
C ASP A 175 24.59 10.38 -6.08
N ASP A 176 23.80 11.46 -5.93
CA ASP A 176 22.60 11.73 -6.72
C ASP A 176 22.46 13.26 -6.93
N PRO A 177 23.22 13.82 -7.89
CA PRO A 177 23.20 15.25 -8.18
C PRO A 177 21.89 15.71 -8.85
N THR A 178 21.07 14.76 -9.30
CA THR A 178 19.76 15.04 -9.93
C THR A 178 18.62 15.18 -8.95
N ARG A 179 18.88 14.99 -7.64
CA ARG A 179 17.87 15.21 -6.62
C ARG A 179 17.37 16.66 -6.63
N PRO A 180 16.06 16.88 -6.47
CA PRO A 180 15.51 18.23 -6.40
C PRO A 180 15.96 18.95 -5.13
N LYS A 181 15.93 20.29 -5.16
CA LYS A 181 15.98 21.13 -3.96
C LYS A 181 14.53 21.35 -3.51
N GLN A 182 14.13 20.75 -2.40
CA GLN A 182 12.73 20.60 -2.04
C GLN A 182 12.56 20.55 -0.51
N ILE A 183 11.46 21.08 0.01
CA ILE A 183 11.00 20.86 1.38
C ILE A 183 9.61 20.26 1.29
N TRP A 184 9.29 19.29 2.13
CA TRP A 184 7.94 18.79 2.33
C TRP A 184 7.71 18.43 3.80
N THR A 185 6.45 18.46 4.21
CA THR A 185 6.02 18.11 5.56
C THR A 185 5.19 16.83 5.57
N GLN A 186 5.27 16.09 6.67
CA GLN A 186 4.38 14.97 6.98
C GLN A 186 3.83 15.17 8.40
N GLY A 187 2.50 15.29 8.50
CA GLY A 187 1.80 15.57 9.75
C GLY A 187 1.21 14.35 10.43
N GLU A 188 0.85 13.34 9.65
CA GLU A 188 0.20 12.15 10.13
C GLU A 188 1.24 11.19 10.79
N THR A 189 0.97 10.63 11.94
CA THR A 189 -0.26 10.76 12.74
C THR A 189 -0.29 12.05 13.56
N GLU A 190 0.70 12.29 14.43
CA GLU A 190 0.86 13.41 15.34
C GLU A 190 2.29 13.91 15.20
N THR A 191 2.65 14.47 14.03
CA THR A 191 4.03 14.94 13.74
C THR A 191 4.09 16.38 13.23
N ASN A 192 2.96 17.09 13.18
CA ASN A 192 2.98 18.53 12.86
C ASN A 192 3.56 19.36 14.00
N HIS A 193 3.44 18.91 15.24
CA HIS A 193 4.12 19.59 16.36
C HIS A 193 5.68 19.51 16.30
N PHE A 194 6.25 18.82 15.31
CA PHE A 194 7.69 18.81 15.03
C PHE A 194 8.14 20.04 14.24
N TRP A 195 7.20 20.82 13.65
CA TRP A 195 7.57 22.00 12.90
C TRP A 195 6.77 23.27 13.24
N PHE A 196 5.65 23.14 13.99
CA PHE A 196 5.00 24.28 14.64
C PHE A 196 4.29 23.84 15.92
N PRO A 197 4.19 24.71 16.96
CA PRO A 197 3.46 24.36 18.18
C PRO A 197 1.96 24.31 17.92
N CYS A 198 1.27 23.26 18.37
CA CYS A 198 -0.17 23.08 18.20
C CYS A 198 -0.71 22.06 19.23
N PHE A 199 -2.01 21.84 19.27
CA PHE A 199 -2.59 20.63 19.81
C PHE A 199 -2.69 19.64 18.64
N ASP A 200 -1.89 18.58 18.69
CA ASP A 200 -1.65 17.71 17.53
C ASP A 200 -2.39 16.36 17.66
N HIS A 201 -3.72 16.42 17.81
CA HIS A 201 -4.59 15.25 17.85
C HIS A 201 -5.84 15.51 16.99
N PRO A 202 -6.39 14.53 16.25
CA PRO A 202 -7.42 14.75 15.23
C PRO A 202 -8.81 15.14 15.75
N ASN A 203 -9.00 15.26 17.06
CA ASN A 203 -10.29 15.65 17.66
C ASN A 203 -10.52 17.16 17.76
N ASP A 204 -9.57 17.99 17.36
CA ASP A 204 -9.66 19.44 17.36
C ASP A 204 -9.44 19.99 15.94
N PHE A 205 -10.35 20.85 15.47
CA PHE A 205 -10.35 21.39 14.11
C PHE A 205 -10.00 22.87 14.13
N VAL A 206 -9.07 23.24 13.26
CA VAL A 206 -8.49 24.59 13.19
C VAL A 206 -8.44 25.09 11.75
N THR A 207 -8.61 26.41 11.53
CA THR A 207 -8.27 27.04 10.24
C THR A 207 -6.79 27.39 10.20
N THR A 208 -6.19 27.37 9.00
CA THR A 208 -4.75 27.62 8.89
C THR A 208 -4.42 28.69 7.85
N GLU A 209 -3.36 29.47 8.11
CA GLU A 209 -2.77 30.43 7.18
C GLU A 209 -1.24 30.22 7.18
N ILE A 210 -0.64 30.07 6.00
CA ILE A 210 0.80 29.85 5.85
C ILE A 210 1.39 30.93 4.97
N VAL A 211 2.19 31.80 5.59
CA VAL A 211 3.02 32.79 4.92
C VAL A 211 4.44 32.25 4.85
N ALA A 212 4.91 31.90 3.66
CA ALA A 212 6.23 31.32 3.49
C ALA A 212 7.06 32.11 2.47
N THR A 213 8.29 32.46 2.87
CA THR A 213 9.23 33.19 2.03
C THR A 213 10.36 32.26 1.56
N VAL A 214 10.56 32.19 0.23
CA VAL A 214 11.52 31.31 -0.42
C VAL A 214 12.32 32.05 -1.50
N GLU A 215 13.51 31.54 -1.83
CA GLU A 215 14.32 32.01 -2.95
C GLU A 215 13.72 31.59 -4.29
N LYS A 216 13.97 32.36 -5.36
CA LYS A 216 13.65 31.96 -6.73
C LYS A 216 14.60 30.83 -7.21
N PRO A 217 14.14 29.88 -8.05
CA PRO A 217 12.83 29.77 -8.69
C PRO A 217 11.77 29.02 -7.86
N LEU A 218 12.05 28.67 -6.60
CA LEU A 218 11.18 27.86 -5.78
C LEU A 218 9.78 28.49 -5.61
N ILE A 219 8.76 27.65 -5.56
CA ILE A 219 7.38 28.03 -5.22
C ILE A 219 6.95 27.32 -3.94
N VAL A 220 5.90 27.82 -3.33
CA VAL A 220 5.27 27.22 -2.14
C VAL A 220 3.90 26.70 -2.52
N VAL A 221 3.60 25.45 -2.15
CA VAL A 221 2.28 24.84 -2.23
C VAL A 221 1.81 24.49 -0.83
N SER A 222 0.57 24.87 -0.51
CA SER A 222 -0.04 24.59 0.79
C SER A 222 -1.57 24.45 0.67
N ASN A 223 -2.23 24.28 1.80
CA ASN A 223 -3.67 24.07 1.91
C ASN A 223 -4.48 25.30 1.52
N GLY A 224 -5.70 25.10 1.02
CA GLY A 224 -6.67 26.18 0.74
C GLY A 224 -6.32 27.02 -0.49
N ALA A 225 -6.61 28.30 -0.44
CA ALA A 225 -6.42 29.27 -1.51
C ALA A 225 -5.12 30.04 -1.39
N LEU A 226 -4.46 30.32 -2.53
CA LEU A 226 -3.34 31.26 -2.60
C LEU A 226 -3.91 32.69 -2.62
N LEU A 227 -3.75 33.43 -1.51
CA LEU A 227 -4.25 34.80 -1.36
C LEU A 227 -3.35 35.80 -2.09
N SER A 228 -2.04 35.63 -1.99
CA SER A 228 -1.08 36.55 -2.62
C SER A 228 0.29 35.90 -2.85
N THR A 229 0.97 36.44 -3.86
CA THR A 229 2.41 36.21 -4.08
C THR A 229 3.10 37.57 -4.17
N LYS A 230 4.11 37.81 -3.34
CA LYS A 230 4.85 39.07 -3.27
C LYS A 230 6.31 38.86 -3.62
N GLU A 231 6.82 39.64 -4.57
CA GLU A 231 8.24 39.72 -4.88
C GLU A 231 8.94 40.64 -3.83
N ASN A 232 10.01 40.19 -3.23
CA ASN A 232 10.74 40.94 -2.22
C ASN A 232 11.99 41.62 -2.82
N PRO A 233 12.46 42.73 -2.24
CA PRO A 233 13.65 43.43 -2.73
C PRO A 233 14.95 42.62 -2.65
N ASP A 234 15.01 41.61 -1.77
CA ASP A 234 16.14 40.69 -1.60
C ASP A 234 16.17 39.56 -2.61
N GLY A 235 15.25 39.52 -3.60
CA GLY A 235 15.16 38.51 -4.63
C GLY A 235 14.35 37.27 -4.22
N THR A 236 13.84 37.20 -2.99
CA THR A 236 12.93 36.15 -2.53
C THR A 236 11.48 36.42 -2.95
N ARG A 237 10.63 35.42 -2.76
CA ARG A 237 9.16 35.53 -2.92
C ARG A 237 8.46 35.06 -1.66
N THR A 238 7.41 35.77 -1.27
CA THR A 238 6.51 35.39 -0.17
C THR A 238 5.18 34.93 -0.75
N PHE A 239 4.73 33.76 -0.34
CA PHE A 239 3.44 33.17 -0.69
C PHE A 239 2.56 33.18 0.55
N ASP A 240 1.29 33.56 0.39
CA ASP A 240 0.30 33.61 1.46
C ASP A 240 -0.86 32.66 1.10
N TRP A 241 -0.93 31.54 1.81
CA TRP A 241 -1.94 30.50 1.62
C TRP A 241 -2.90 30.49 2.80
N LYS A 242 -4.20 30.26 2.55
CA LYS A 242 -5.20 30.20 3.60
C LYS A 242 -6.21 29.08 3.38
N MET A 243 -6.43 28.30 4.42
CA MET A 243 -7.45 27.28 4.52
C MET A 243 -8.53 27.75 5.50
N ASP A 244 -9.67 28.17 4.96
CA ASP A 244 -10.79 28.73 5.74
C ASP A 244 -11.70 27.66 6.35
N GLN A 245 -11.66 26.43 5.84
CA GLN A 245 -12.42 25.34 6.42
C GLN A 245 -11.66 24.73 7.60
N PRO A 246 -12.31 24.57 8.77
CA PRO A 246 -11.69 23.91 9.90
C PRO A 246 -11.33 22.46 9.58
N HIS A 247 -10.15 22.03 9.98
CA HIS A 247 -9.60 20.70 9.74
C HIS A 247 -8.66 20.27 10.87
N ALA A 248 -8.40 18.96 10.97
CA ALA A 248 -7.42 18.45 11.94
C ALA A 248 -6.00 18.92 11.58
N THR A 249 -5.20 19.21 12.61
CA THR A 249 -3.83 19.76 12.43
C THR A 249 -2.95 18.91 11.54
N TYR A 250 -3.03 17.57 11.60
CA TYR A 250 -2.19 16.66 10.82
C TYR A 250 -2.32 16.87 9.30
N LEU A 251 -3.45 17.42 8.84
CA LEU A 251 -3.72 17.70 7.42
C LEU A 251 -3.02 18.97 6.90
N THR A 252 -2.42 19.77 7.79
CA THR A 252 -1.67 20.98 7.43
C THR A 252 -0.37 20.61 6.73
N SER A 253 -0.15 21.15 5.53
CA SER A 253 1.00 20.81 4.69
C SER A 253 1.72 22.05 4.16
N LEU A 254 3.02 21.91 4.00
CA LEU A 254 3.89 22.86 3.34
C LEU A 254 4.85 22.13 2.40
N ILE A 255 4.83 22.49 1.12
CA ILE A 255 5.78 21.98 0.13
C ILE A 255 6.48 23.16 -0.54
N VAL A 256 7.80 23.10 -0.62
CA VAL A 256 8.65 24.08 -1.31
C VAL A 256 9.46 23.34 -2.37
N GLY A 257 9.49 23.83 -3.60
CA GLY A 257 10.27 23.23 -4.67
C GLY A 257 10.15 23.97 -6.00
N GLU A 258 10.92 23.50 -6.97
CA GLU A 258 10.76 23.93 -8.36
C GLU A 258 9.83 22.97 -9.09
N PHE A 259 8.64 23.46 -9.45
CA PHE A 259 7.58 22.66 -10.08
C PHE A 259 7.08 23.30 -11.36
N ALA A 260 6.72 22.47 -12.32
CA ALA A 260 5.82 22.77 -13.41
C ALA A 260 4.40 22.29 -13.05
N GLN A 261 3.39 23.01 -13.50
CA GLN A 261 1.99 22.75 -13.19
C GLN A 261 1.25 22.15 -14.39
N VAL A 262 0.65 20.99 -14.19
CA VAL A 262 -0.37 20.42 -15.09
C VAL A 262 -1.73 20.78 -14.54
N SER A 263 -2.43 21.69 -15.20
CA SER A 263 -3.69 22.25 -14.73
C SER A 263 -4.88 21.69 -15.49
N ALA A 264 -5.96 21.45 -14.75
CA ALA A 264 -7.28 21.08 -15.23
C ALA A 264 -8.32 21.77 -14.35
N GLU A 265 -9.61 21.52 -14.62
CA GLU A 265 -10.73 22.10 -13.85
C GLU A 265 -11.91 21.13 -13.84
N TYR A 266 -12.68 21.14 -12.76
CA TYR A 266 -14.00 20.55 -12.69
C TYR A 266 -14.96 21.47 -11.93
N ALA A 267 -16.05 21.87 -12.59
CA ALA A 267 -17.14 22.70 -12.00
C ALA A 267 -16.65 23.98 -11.31
N GLY A 268 -15.63 24.65 -11.86
CA GLY A 268 -15.03 25.87 -11.32
C GLY A 268 -13.95 25.63 -10.25
N VAL A 269 -13.68 24.38 -9.90
CA VAL A 269 -12.60 24.02 -8.98
C VAL A 269 -11.30 23.78 -9.76
N PRO A 270 -10.23 24.56 -9.52
CA PRO A 270 -8.94 24.28 -10.11
C PRO A 270 -8.36 22.93 -9.62
N ILE A 271 -7.85 22.14 -10.57
CA ILE A 271 -7.16 20.88 -10.29
C ILE A 271 -5.73 21.00 -10.81
N VAL A 272 -4.75 20.88 -9.92
CA VAL A 272 -3.35 21.15 -10.23
C VAL A 272 -2.48 19.96 -9.83
N THR A 273 -1.74 19.42 -10.80
CA THR A 273 -0.67 18.45 -10.51
C THR A 273 0.68 19.13 -10.65
N ASN A 274 1.41 19.25 -9.55
CA ASN A 274 2.76 19.81 -9.51
C ASN A 274 3.77 18.68 -9.72
N VAL A 275 4.54 18.77 -10.81
CA VAL A 275 5.56 17.80 -11.23
C VAL A 275 6.91 18.46 -11.41
N TYR A 276 7.98 17.71 -11.48
CA TYR A 276 9.28 18.28 -11.84
C TYR A 276 9.25 18.85 -13.27
N PRO A 277 10.01 19.93 -13.55
CA PRO A 277 9.97 20.61 -14.87
C PRO A 277 10.24 19.69 -16.07
N ASN A 278 11.04 18.65 -15.88
CA ASN A 278 11.38 17.66 -16.92
C ASN A 278 10.37 16.49 -17.03
N GLU A 279 9.30 16.46 -16.22
CA GLU A 279 8.30 15.38 -16.17
C GLU A 279 6.90 15.84 -16.63
N VAL A 280 6.76 17.03 -17.21
CA VAL A 280 5.45 17.61 -17.60
C VAL A 280 4.63 16.69 -18.51
N GLU A 281 5.22 16.10 -19.54
CA GLU A 281 4.49 15.22 -20.48
C GLU A 281 4.00 13.94 -19.78
N ALA A 282 4.82 13.36 -18.94
CA ALA A 282 4.41 12.23 -18.10
C ALA A 282 3.34 12.62 -17.07
N GLY A 283 3.48 13.80 -16.48
CA GLY A 283 2.48 14.38 -15.58
C GLY A 283 1.11 14.56 -16.23
N LYS A 284 1.06 14.97 -17.49
CA LYS A 284 -0.19 15.04 -18.26
C LYS A 284 -0.85 13.67 -18.45
N VAL A 285 -0.06 12.63 -18.68
CA VAL A 285 -0.57 11.25 -18.79
C VAL A 285 -1.12 10.81 -17.42
N THR A 286 -0.33 10.96 -16.39
CA THR A 286 -0.67 10.53 -15.03
C THR A 286 -1.94 11.21 -14.50
N ALA A 287 -2.08 12.54 -14.71
CA ALA A 287 -3.19 13.33 -14.17
C ALA A 287 -4.43 13.35 -15.10
N ALA A 288 -4.39 12.67 -16.24
CA ALA A 288 -5.42 12.79 -17.27
C ALA A 288 -6.85 12.48 -16.79
N ARG A 289 -7.00 11.57 -15.83
CA ARG A 289 -8.29 11.12 -15.30
C ARG A 289 -8.74 11.86 -14.03
N LEU A 290 -7.89 12.69 -13.45
CA LEU A 290 -8.17 13.36 -12.18
C LEU A 290 -9.46 14.21 -12.17
N PRO A 291 -9.80 15.03 -13.20
CA PRO A 291 -11.06 15.75 -13.24
C PRO A 291 -12.28 14.82 -13.25
N GLU A 292 -12.18 13.65 -13.89
CA GLU A 292 -13.24 12.64 -13.91
C GLU A 292 -13.41 11.98 -12.54
N MET A 293 -12.30 11.78 -11.78
CA MET A 293 -12.35 11.28 -10.40
C MET A 293 -13.07 12.26 -9.48
N VAL A 294 -12.74 13.57 -9.55
CA VAL A 294 -13.42 14.61 -8.77
C VAL A 294 -14.90 14.66 -9.08
N LYS A 295 -15.27 14.54 -10.35
CA LYS A 295 -16.66 14.45 -10.80
C LYS A 295 -17.33 13.21 -10.18
N PHE A 296 -16.73 12.04 -10.35
CA PHE A 296 -17.28 10.77 -9.88
C PHE A 296 -17.58 10.79 -8.38
N PHE A 297 -16.63 11.19 -7.55
CA PHE A 297 -16.84 11.25 -6.11
C PHE A 297 -17.85 12.31 -5.69
N SER A 298 -17.84 13.50 -6.34
CA SER A 298 -18.83 14.53 -6.07
C SER A 298 -20.26 14.06 -6.39
N GLU A 299 -20.44 13.37 -7.52
CA GLU A 299 -21.76 12.88 -7.94
C GLU A 299 -22.24 11.69 -7.09
N LYS A 300 -21.34 10.74 -6.76
CA LYS A 300 -21.67 9.55 -5.98
C LYS A 300 -21.98 9.87 -4.53
N THR A 301 -21.23 10.74 -3.89
CA THR A 301 -21.46 11.16 -2.51
C THR A 301 -22.63 12.14 -2.39
N GLY A 302 -22.98 12.84 -3.48
CA GLY A 302 -23.94 13.94 -3.47
C GLY A 302 -23.38 15.22 -2.80
N ILE A 303 -22.09 15.24 -2.45
CA ILE A 303 -21.39 16.40 -1.88
C ILE A 303 -20.38 16.88 -2.92
N LYS A 304 -20.54 18.09 -3.42
CA LYS A 304 -19.56 18.71 -4.32
C LYS A 304 -18.21 18.76 -3.63
N TYR A 305 -17.12 18.73 -4.43
CA TYR A 305 -15.78 18.93 -3.89
C TYR A 305 -15.74 20.19 -3.01
N PRO A 306 -15.37 20.07 -1.71
CA PRO A 306 -15.71 21.13 -0.74
C PRO A 306 -14.70 22.27 -0.64
N TYR A 307 -13.55 22.21 -1.33
CA TYR A 307 -12.43 23.13 -1.12
C TYR A 307 -12.16 24.03 -2.32
N ALA A 308 -11.38 25.09 -2.11
CA ALA A 308 -11.09 26.11 -3.12
C ALA A 308 -10.29 25.60 -4.33
N LYS A 309 -9.51 24.54 -4.16
CA LYS A 309 -8.74 23.83 -5.20
C LYS A 309 -8.53 22.38 -4.80
N TYR A 310 -8.15 21.54 -5.76
CA TYR A 310 -7.44 20.29 -5.50
C TYR A 310 -6.04 20.35 -6.09
N ALA A 311 -5.03 20.19 -5.28
CA ALA A 311 -3.64 20.08 -5.75
C ALA A 311 -3.06 18.75 -5.31
N GLN A 312 -2.31 18.09 -6.19
CA GLN A 312 -1.40 17.00 -5.83
C GLN A 312 0.02 17.39 -6.21
N THR A 313 0.98 17.16 -5.32
CA THR A 313 2.36 17.58 -5.50
C THR A 313 3.31 16.42 -5.30
N THR A 314 4.12 16.13 -6.31
CA THR A 314 5.08 15.03 -6.24
C THR A 314 6.34 15.44 -5.49
N VAL A 315 6.75 14.60 -4.54
CA VAL A 315 7.94 14.85 -3.73
C VAL A 315 8.89 13.66 -3.69
N ARG A 316 10.16 13.94 -3.54
CA ARG A 316 11.23 12.94 -3.48
C ARG A 316 11.34 12.32 -2.12
N ASP A 317 11.67 11.01 -2.06
CA ASP A 317 11.85 10.21 -0.84
C ASP A 317 10.57 10.09 0.00
N PHE A 318 9.41 10.28 -0.60
CA PHE A 318 8.11 10.08 0.00
C PHE A 318 7.51 8.75 -0.45
N GLY A 319 6.89 8.04 0.45
CA GLY A 319 6.33 6.71 0.17
C GLY A 319 4.80 6.72 0.14
N GLY A 320 4.19 6.59 -1.04
CA GLY A 320 2.74 6.59 -1.20
C GLY A 320 2.16 7.98 -1.39
N GLY A 321 1.03 8.27 -0.75
CA GLY A 321 0.36 9.55 -0.73
C GLY A 321 0.12 10.03 0.70
N MET A 322 -0.37 11.26 0.81
CA MET A 322 -0.88 11.87 2.03
C MET A 322 -1.97 12.86 1.64
N GLU A 323 -3.09 12.73 2.26
CA GLU A 323 -4.34 13.41 1.96
C GLU A 323 -4.39 14.89 2.34
N ASN A 324 -3.31 15.55 2.69
CA ASN A 324 -3.31 16.93 3.14
C ASN A 324 -4.41 17.76 2.48
N ILE A 325 -5.33 18.30 3.29
CA ILE A 325 -6.59 18.90 2.83
C ILE A 325 -6.37 19.89 1.69
N SER A 326 -7.00 19.64 0.54
CA SER A 326 -6.90 20.40 -0.71
C SER A 326 -5.52 20.44 -1.39
N ALA A 327 -4.48 19.78 -0.83
CA ALA A 327 -3.09 19.88 -1.28
C ALA A 327 -2.32 18.58 -1.00
N THR A 328 -2.78 17.45 -1.56
CA THR A 328 -2.20 16.12 -1.33
C THR A 328 -0.73 16.06 -1.69
N THR A 329 0.05 15.39 -0.85
CA THR A 329 1.46 15.07 -1.08
C THR A 329 1.57 13.69 -1.70
N GLN A 330 2.33 13.55 -2.79
CA GLN A 330 2.41 12.30 -3.54
C GLN A 330 3.86 11.86 -3.74
N THR A 331 4.10 10.57 -3.74
CA THR A 331 5.40 10.04 -4.19
C THR A 331 5.68 10.44 -5.64
N ASP A 332 6.90 10.87 -5.95
CA ASP A 332 7.28 11.15 -7.33
C ASP A 332 7.26 9.89 -8.23
N ASN A 333 7.25 8.69 -7.62
CA ASN A 333 7.16 7.43 -8.36
C ASN A 333 5.81 7.20 -9.05
N MET A 334 4.76 7.96 -8.68
CA MET A 334 3.46 7.87 -9.34
C MET A 334 3.47 8.39 -10.77
N ILE A 335 4.39 9.31 -11.12
CA ILE A 335 4.47 9.88 -12.45
C ILE A 335 4.99 8.84 -13.45
N HIS A 336 4.26 8.69 -14.54
CA HIS A 336 4.54 7.67 -15.56
C HIS A 336 4.18 8.15 -16.97
N ASP A 337 4.84 7.55 -17.96
CA ASP A 337 4.55 7.79 -19.39
C ASP A 337 3.40 6.88 -19.91
N ALA A 338 2.90 7.19 -21.10
CA ALA A 338 1.82 6.43 -21.73
C ALA A 338 2.17 4.95 -22.01
N ARG A 339 3.46 4.62 -22.11
CA ARG A 339 3.91 3.25 -22.31
C ARG A 339 3.79 2.41 -21.03
N THR A 340 4.04 3.03 -19.88
CA THR A 340 3.86 2.40 -18.57
C THR A 340 2.40 2.01 -18.35
N GLU A 341 1.43 2.76 -18.88
CA GLU A 341 -0.01 2.44 -18.74
C GLU A 341 -0.42 1.08 -19.35
N LEU A 342 0.38 0.51 -20.23
CA LEU A 342 0.14 -0.85 -20.74
C LEU A 342 0.30 -1.93 -19.64
N ASP A 343 1.03 -1.60 -18.60
CA ASP A 343 1.37 -2.50 -17.48
C ASP A 343 0.67 -2.11 -16.18
N SER A 344 0.65 -0.81 -15.85
CA SER A 344 0.08 -0.24 -14.63
C SER A 344 -0.16 1.25 -14.79
N ASN A 345 -1.02 1.82 -13.94
CA ASN A 345 -1.25 3.25 -13.84
C ASN A 345 -1.19 3.70 -12.36
N SER A 346 -1.40 4.97 -12.11
CA SER A 346 -1.41 5.55 -10.77
C SER A 346 -2.82 5.95 -10.29
N ASP A 347 -3.85 5.49 -10.98
CA ASP A 347 -5.24 5.84 -10.66
C ASP A 347 -5.60 5.45 -9.24
N GLY A 348 -5.16 4.26 -8.79
CA GLY A 348 -5.44 3.78 -7.44
C GLY A 348 -4.93 4.75 -6.37
N LEU A 349 -3.68 5.21 -6.46
CA LEU A 349 -3.13 6.16 -5.50
C LEU A 349 -3.86 7.52 -5.60
N GLN A 350 -4.05 8.05 -6.83
CA GLN A 350 -4.71 9.34 -7.01
C GLN A 350 -6.15 9.35 -6.51
N SER A 351 -6.91 8.28 -6.77
CA SER A 351 -8.29 8.17 -6.32
C SER A 351 -8.40 7.94 -4.81
N HIS A 352 -7.44 7.23 -4.21
CA HIS A 352 -7.33 7.06 -2.77
C HIS A 352 -7.16 8.41 -2.06
N GLU A 353 -6.12 9.17 -2.42
CA GLU A 353 -5.84 10.48 -1.82
C GLU A 353 -6.94 11.51 -2.11
N LEU A 354 -7.58 11.41 -3.26
CA LEU A 354 -8.72 12.26 -3.58
C LEU A 354 -9.97 11.89 -2.75
N ALA A 355 -10.21 10.60 -2.50
CA ALA A 355 -11.35 10.15 -1.69
C ALA A 355 -11.28 10.66 -0.25
N HIS A 356 -10.09 10.78 0.29
CA HIS A 356 -9.85 11.39 1.59
C HIS A 356 -10.40 12.81 1.72
N GLN A 357 -10.51 13.56 0.63
CA GLN A 357 -11.07 14.91 0.66
C GLN A 357 -12.53 14.94 1.18
N TRP A 358 -13.22 13.78 1.19
CA TRP A 358 -14.51 13.55 1.84
C TRP A 358 -14.36 12.73 3.13
N PHE A 359 -13.48 11.72 3.14
CA PHE A 359 -13.30 10.77 4.24
C PHE A 359 -11.88 10.83 4.79
N GLY A 360 -11.67 11.66 5.79
CA GLY A 360 -10.39 12.02 6.36
C GLY A 360 -10.28 13.53 6.56
N ASP A 361 -10.71 14.33 5.57
CA ASP A 361 -10.61 15.79 5.58
C ASP A 361 -11.94 16.46 5.94
N TYR A 362 -13.01 16.15 5.20
CA TYR A 362 -14.35 16.71 5.45
C TYR A 362 -14.98 16.13 6.71
N LEU A 363 -14.77 14.86 6.96
CA LEU A 363 -14.98 14.16 8.22
C LEU A 363 -13.68 13.49 8.59
N THR A 364 -13.19 13.71 9.79
CA THR A 364 -11.95 13.09 10.29
C THR A 364 -12.25 12.13 11.44
N CYS A 365 -11.56 11.02 11.53
CA CYS A 365 -11.65 10.15 12.71
C CYS A 365 -11.28 10.94 13.98
N ARG A 366 -12.13 10.88 15.00
CA ARG A 366 -11.94 11.60 16.26
C ARG A 366 -10.78 11.07 17.09
N SER A 367 -10.43 9.83 16.87
CA SER A 367 -9.32 9.11 17.50
C SER A 367 -8.72 8.12 16.52
N TRP A 368 -7.44 7.87 16.62
CA TRP A 368 -6.74 6.89 15.79
C TRP A 368 -7.29 5.47 15.92
N SER A 369 -8.04 5.18 17.00
CA SER A 369 -8.80 3.91 17.12
C SER A 369 -9.84 3.73 16.01
N ASP A 370 -10.34 4.83 15.45
CA ASP A 370 -11.35 4.89 14.40
C ASP A 370 -10.75 5.25 13.02
N LEU A 371 -9.44 5.14 12.84
CA LEU A 371 -8.71 5.46 11.62
C LEU A 371 -9.31 4.84 10.34
N TRP A 372 -9.97 3.70 10.45
CA TRP A 372 -10.63 3.05 9.32
C TRP A 372 -11.71 3.91 8.64
N LEU A 373 -12.26 4.91 9.37
CA LEU A 373 -13.21 5.89 8.79
C LEU A 373 -12.56 6.83 7.77
N ASN A 374 -11.23 7.01 7.85
CA ASN A 374 -10.42 7.66 6.83
C ASN A 374 -9.98 6.60 5.81
N GLU A 375 -9.16 5.67 6.19
CA GLU A 375 -8.39 4.77 5.32
C GLU A 375 -9.22 3.67 4.66
N GLY A 376 -10.17 3.11 5.41
CA GLY A 376 -11.07 2.09 4.88
C GLY A 376 -11.99 2.66 3.80
N PHE A 377 -12.47 3.89 4.01
CA PHE A 377 -13.27 4.60 3.02
C PHE A 377 -12.44 4.95 1.79
N ALA A 378 -11.25 5.52 1.96
CA ALA A 378 -10.39 5.86 0.83
C ALA A 378 -10.01 4.60 0.01
N THR A 379 -9.67 3.50 0.68
CA THR A 379 -9.42 2.20 0.03
C THR A 379 -10.64 1.70 -0.75
N TYR A 380 -11.85 1.84 -0.20
CA TYR A 380 -13.05 1.36 -0.88
C TYR A 380 -13.51 2.29 -2.00
N PHE A 381 -13.36 3.61 -1.84
CA PHE A 381 -13.68 4.57 -2.90
C PHE A 381 -12.69 4.51 -4.06
N GLN A 382 -11.42 4.18 -3.80
CA GLN A 382 -10.47 3.78 -4.83
C GLN A 382 -11.00 2.60 -5.64
N ALA A 383 -11.42 1.53 -4.97
CA ALA A 383 -12.00 0.35 -5.63
C ALA A 383 -13.26 0.69 -6.45
N MET A 384 -14.11 1.58 -5.94
CA MET A 384 -15.30 2.04 -6.66
C MET A 384 -14.96 2.90 -7.90
N TRP A 385 -13.85 3.64 -7.88
CA TRP A 385 -13.33 4.29 -9.08
C TRP A 385 -12.91 3.25 -10.12
N ASP A 386 -12.24 2.20 -9.71
CA ASP A 386 -11.82 1.14 -10.63
C ASP A 386 -13.03 0.39 -11.21
N GLU A 387 -14.10 0.15 -10.42
CA GLU A 387 -15.38 -0.37 -10.90
C GLU A 387 -15.99 0.52 -11.99
N TYR A 388 -16.03 1.82 -11.74
CA TYR A 388 -16.60 2.81 -12.67
C TYR A 388 -15.76 2.92 -13.95
N LYS A 389 -14.43 2.93 -13.83
CA LYS A 389 -13.52 3.23 -14.94
C LYS A 389 -13.14 2.03 -15.77
N PHE A 390 -12.91 0.88 -15.14
CA PHE A 390 -12.36 -0.31 -15.78
C PHE A 390 -13.34 -1.49 -15.81
N GLY A 391 -14.48 -1.36 -15.14
CA GLY A 391 -15.55 -2.33 -15.14
C GLY A 391 -15.56 -3.29 -13.95
N HIS A 392 -16.68 -4.00 -13.82
CA HIS A 392 -16.98 -4.82 -12.64
C HIS A 392 -16.00 -6.00 -12.44
N ASP A 393 -15.59 -6.69 -13.51
CA ASP A 393 -14.61 -7.78 -13.40
C ASP A 393 -13.23 -7.29 -12.89
N GLU A 394 -12.81 -6.05 -13.30
CA GLU A 394 -11.57 -5.44 -12.80
C GLU A 394 -11.70 -5.14 -11.30
N PHE A 395 -12.78 -4.53 -10.86
CA PHE A 395 -13.07 -4.27 -9.46
C PHE A 395 -13.05 -5.54 -8.61
N LEU A 396 -13.76 -6.59 -9.04
CA LEU A 396 -13.77 -7.86 -8.30
C LEU A 396 -12.37 -8.47 -8.18
N TYR A 397 -11.63 -8.47 -9.27
CA TYR A 397 -10.32 -9.12 -9.35
C TYR A 397 -9.20 -8.29 -8.71
N SER A 398 -9.10 -7.01 -9.05
CA SER A 398 -7.98 -6.17 -8.63
C SER A 398 -8.17 -5.59 -7.23
N ASP A 399 -9.42 -5.39 -6.77
CA ASP A 399 -9.72 -4.74 -5.49
C ASP A 399 -10.32 -5.70 -4.48
N VAL A 400 -11.49 -6.28 -4.74
CA VAL A 400 -12.19 -7.13 -3.76
C VAL A 400 -11.32 -8.33 -3.38
N LYS A 401 -10.83 -9.08 -4.38
CA LYS A 401 -9.92 -10.22 -4.16
C LYS A 401 -8.63 -9.78 -3.46
N SER A 402 -7.99 -8.72 -3.95
CA SER A 402 -6.71 -8.26 -3.40
C SER A 402 -6.82 -7.79 -1.95
N ASN A 403 -7.88 -7.05 -1.60
CA ASN A 403 -8.12 -6.61 -0.24
C ASN A 403 -8.29 -7.81 0.72
N GLN A 404 -9.05 -8.83 0.31
CA GLN A 404 -9.20 -10.04 1.08
C GLN A 404 -7.88 -10.83 1.20
N GLU A 405 -7.12 -10.98 0.12
CA GLU A 405 -5.83 -11.68 0.13
C GLU A 405 -4.80 -10.99 1.03
N ASN A 406 -4.72 -9.68 1.00
CA ASN A 406 -3.86 -8.91 1.89
C ASN A 406 -4.24 -9.10 3.37
N TYR A 407 -5.55 -9.08 3.66
CA TYR A 407 -6.05 -9.38 5.00
C TYR A 407 -5.66 -10.81 5.44
N PHE A 408 -5.89 -11.84 4.62
CA PHE A 408 -5.51 -13.22 4.96
C PHE A 408 -4.01 -13.39 5.12
N ALA A 409 -3.21 -12.71 4.31
CA ALA A 409 -1.76 -12.72 4.47
C ALA A 409 -1.31 -12.10 5.81
N ALA A 410 -1.94 -11.02 6.25
CA ALA A 410 -1.69 -10.43 7.56
C ALA A 410 -2.13 -11.37 8.71
N TRP A 411 -3.32 -11.96 8.58
CA TRP A 411 -3.86 -12.92 9.54
C TRP A 411 -2.94 -14.13 9.73
N LEU A 412 -2.43 -14.70 8.64
CA LEU A 412 -1.50 -15.84 8.67
C LEU A 412 -0.14 -15.49 9.28
N ARG A 413 0.31 -14.24 9.17
CA ARG A 413 1.51 -13.73 9.85
C ARG A 413 1.29 -13.47 11.34
N GLY A 414 0.07 -13.69 11.86
CA GLY A 414 -0.25 -13.46 13.27
C GLY A 414 -0.57 -12.01 13.63
N GLN A 415 -0.74 -11.14 12.64
CA GLN A 415 -1.26 -9.80 12.84
C GLN A 415 -2.77 -9.91 12.97
N ARG A 416 -3.29 -9.91 14.19
CA ARG A 416 -4.70 -10.17 14.48
C ARG A 416 -5.25 -9.16 15.44
N ARG A 417 -6.26 -8.40 15.04
CA ARG A 417 -6.99 -7.42 15.83
C ARG A 417 -8.38 -7.13 15.25
N PRO A 418 -9.32 -6.52 15.98
CA PRO A 418 -10.50 -5.87 15.39
C PRO A 418 -10.09 -4.67 14.52
N ILE A 419 -10.99 -4.20 13.67
CA ILE A 419 -10.77 -2.95 12.91
C ILE A 419 -10.63 -1.79 13.91
N VAL A 420 -11.60 -1.63 14.80
CA VAL A 420 -11.57 -0.62 15.86
C VAL A 420 -11.00 -1.22 17.14
N THR A 421 -9.94 -0.59 17.65
CA THR A 421 -9.34 -0.94 18.93
C THR A 421 -8.69 0.27 19.59
N LYS A 422 -8.85 0.40 20.91
CA LYS A 422 -8.11 1.39 21.71
C LYS A 422 -6.75 0.85 22.19
N ASN A 423 -6.51 -0.45 22.02
CA ASN A 423 -5.29 -1.11 22.49
C ASN A 423 -4.22 -1.11 21.39
N TYR A 424 -3.41 -0.07 21.34
CA TYR A 424 -2.28 0.09 20.42
C TYR A 424 -1.07 0.77 21.07
N ALA A 425 0.13 0.45 20.60
CA ALA A 425 1.38 0.93 21.21
C ALA A 425 1.59 2.44 20.99
N ASN A 426 1.37 2.89 19.76
CA ASN A 426 1.39 4.28 19.30
C ASN A 426 0.37 4.42 18.15
N PRO A 427 0.00 5.63 17.73
CA PRO A 427 -0.93 5.83 16.62
C PRO A 427 -0.54 5.10 15.34
N ASP A 428 0.74 5.09 14.95
CA ASP A 428 1.22 4.40 13.73
C ASP A 428 0.95 2.89 13.74
N ALA A 429 0.74 2.29 14.90
CA ALA A 429 0.51 0.85 15.02
C ALA A 429 -0.85 0.38 14.48
N VAL A 430 -1.78 1.31 14.20
CA VAL A 430 -3.08 1.01 13.59
C VAL A 430 -3.11 1.31 12.08
N PHE A 431 -2.01 1.83 11.49
CA PHE A 431 -1.81 1.95 10.05
C PHE A 431 -1.39 0.59 9.48
N ASP A 432 -2.35 -0.28 9.29
CA ASP A 432 -2.11 -1.65 8.86
C ASP A 432 -3.25 -2.17 7.96
N THR A 433 -3.11 -3.39 7.51
CA THR A 433 -4.09 -4.09 6.66
C THR A 433 -5.52 -4.07 7.24
N TYR A 434 -5.70 -3.88 8.55
CA TYR A 434 -7.03 -3.86 9.18
C TYR A 434 -7.75 -2.54 8.96
N SER A 435 -7.03 -1.42 9.04
CA SER A 435 -7.61 -0.09 8.79
C SER A 435 -7.84 0.18 7.30
N TYR A 436 -7.05 -0.43 6.42
CA TYR A 436 -7.13 -0.29 4.96
C TYR A 436 -7.93 -1.42 4.31
N GLN A 437 -7.29 -2.54 4.01
CA GLN A 437 -7.83 -3.59 3.14
C GLN A 437 -9.00 -4.34 3.76
N ARG A 438 -8.88 -4.71 5.05
CA ARG A 438 -10.01 -5.35 5.74
C ARG A 438 -11.19 -4.40 5.86
N ALA A 439 -10.95 -3.14 6.18
CA ALA A 439 -12.02 -2.13 6.30
C ALA A 439 -12.67 -1.87 4.94
N GLY A 440 -11.90 -1.72 3.86
CA GLY A 440 -12.44 -1.61 2.50
C GLY A 440 -13.29 -2.82 2.10
N ALA A 441 -12.83 -4.05 2.41
CA ALA A 441 -13.61 -5.26 2.17
C ALA A 441 -14.90 -5.31 3.02
N VAL A 442 -14.88 -4.83 4.27
CA VAL A 442 -16.09 -4.76 5.12
C VAL A 442 -17.07 -3.71 4.58
N LEU A 443 -16.59 -2.57 4.05
CA LEU A 443 -17.45 -1.58 3.38
C LEU A 443 -18.09 -2.16 2.11
N HIS A 444 -17.37 -3.00 1.35
CA HIS A 444 -17.95 -3.73 0.22
C HIS A 444 -19.07 -4.68 0.67
N MET A 445 -18.83 -5.46 1.73
CA MET A 445 -19.88 -6.30 2.32
C MET A 445 -21.11 -5.48 2.73
N LEU A 446 -20.89 -4.34 3.36
CA LEU A 446 -21.94 -3.44 3.83
C LEU A 446 -22.77 -2.86 2.65
N ARG A 447 -22.10 -2.39 1.58
CA ARG A 447 -22.76 -1.92 0.35
C ARG A 447 -23.62 -3.02 -0.27
N THR A 448 -23.08 -4.22 -0.41
CA THR A 448 -23.83 -5.38 -0.96
C THR A 448 -25.02 -5.77 -0.07
N PHE A 449 -24.85 -5.69 1.25
CA PHE A 449 -25.94 -5.96 2.19
C PHE A 449 -27.06 -4.91 2.11
N LEU A 450 -26.71 -3.63 2.11
CA LEU A 450 -27.67 -2.53 2.08
C LEU A 450 -28.35 -2.35 0.70
N GLY A 451 -27.64 -2.71 -0.36
CA GLY A 451 -27.99 -2.36 -1.73
C GLY A 451 -27.65 -0.90 -2.08
N GLU A 452 -27.55 -0.61 -3.39
CA GLU A 452 -27.05 0.67 -3.90
C GLU A 452 -27.78 1.90 -3.34
N ASP A 453 -29.11 1.89 -3.37
CA ASP A 453 -29.90 3.06 -2.96
C ASP A 453 -29.72 3.39 -1.46
N ASN A 454 -29.75 2.37 -0.61
CA ASN A 454 -29.56 2.53 0.82
C ASN A 454 -28.13 2.92 1.17
N TRP A 455 -27.15 2.34 0.47
CA TRP A 455 -25.73 2.69 0.63
C TRP A 455 -25.51 4.18 0.36
N TRP A 456 -25.92 4.67 -0.80
CA TRP A 456 -25.69 6.08 -1.17
C TRP A 456 -26.46 7.07 -0.30
N ARG A 457 -27.68 6.72 0.12
CA ARG A 457 -28.43 7.54 1.10
C ARG A 457 -27.69 7.62 2.44
N SER A 458 -27.12 6.50 2.89
CA SER A 458 -26.37 6.45 4.15
C SER A 458 -25.10 7.29 4.08
N ILE A 459 -24.34 7.16 2.98
CA ILE A 459 -23.14 7.96 2.74
C ILE A 459 -23.44 9.45 2.68
N ASN A 460 -24.47 9.85 1.92
CA ASN A 460 -24.87 11.26 1.82
C ASN A 460 -25.31 11.83 3.18
N LEU A 461 -26.13 11.07 3.93
CA LEU A 461 -26.55 11.49 5.27
C LEU A 461 -25.37 11.62 6.23
N TYR A 462 -24.43 10.67 6.21
CA TYR A 462 -23.23 10.69 7.05
C TYR A 462 -22.39 11.94 6.78
N LEU A 463 -22.07 12.21 5.52
CA LEU A 463 -21.30 13.39 5.10
C LEU A 463 -22.04 14.71 5.41
N THR A 464 -23.35 14.76 5.18
CA THR A 464 -24.14 15.99 5.43
C THR A 464 -24.28 16.29 6.91
N LYS A 465 -24.58 15.25 7.71
CA LYS A 465 -24.90 15.42 9.13
C LYS A 465 -23.67 15.78 9.97
N TYR A 466 -22.52 15.25 9.61
CA TYR A 466 -21.29 15.41 10.39
C TYR A 466 -20.21 16.25 9.68
N ALA A 467 -20.62 17.04 8.68
CA ALA A 467 -19.72 17.94 7.94
C ALA A 467 -18.80 18.73 8.87
N HIS A 468 -17.49 18.73 8.59
CA HIS A 468 -16.45 19.43 9.35
C HIS A 468 -16.44 19.09 10.86
N GLN A 469 -16.64 17.82 11.18
CA GLN A 469 -16.62 17.35 12.57
C GLN A 469 -15.73 16.11 12.71
N PRO A 470 -15.08 15.95 13.88
CA PRO A 470 -14.43 14.71 14.23
C PRO A 470 -15.49 13.64 14.55
N VAL A 471 -15.34 12.45 13.97
CA VAL A 471 -16.33 11.35 14.03
C VAL A 471 -15.74 10.06 14.60
N GLU A 472 -16.61 9.24 15.19
CA GLU A 472 -16.30 7.87 15.63
C GLU A 472 -17.14 6.88 14.82
N THR A 473 -16.82 5.61 14.89
CA THR A 473 -17.55 4.51 14.22
C THR A 473 -19.06 4.54 14.50
N ALA A 474 -19.46 4.97 15.71
CA ALA A 474 -20.87 5.05 16.09
C ALA A 474 -21.68 6.04 15.24
N GLN A 475 -21.09 7.19 14.81
CA GLN A 475 -21.78 8.16 13.97
C GLN A 475 -22.08 7.60 12.58
N PHE A 476 -21.17 6.81 12.01
CA PHE A 476 -21.42 6.15 10.73
C PHE A 476 -22.54 5.11 10.85
N ARG A 477 -22.53 4.26 11.89
CA ARG A 477 -23.59 3.31 12.15
C ARG A 477 -24.96 4.00 12.31
N ILE A 478 -25.02 5.08 13.11
CA ILE A 478 -26.25 5.86 13.32
C ILE A 478 -26.76 6.45 12.00
N ALA A 479 -25.89 6.98 11.16
CA ALA A 479 -26.29 7.51 9.85
C ALA A 479 -26.92 6.44 8.96
N ILE A 480 -26.38 5.20 8.96
CA ILE A 480 -26.98 4.07 8.23
C ILE A 480 -28.35 3.73 8.80
N GLU A 481 -28.48 3.61 10.11
CA GLU A 481 -29.73 3.26 10.79
C GLU A 481 -30.81 4.32 10.55
N GLU A 482 -30.46 5.61 10.57
CA GLU A 482 -31.37 6.71 10.26
C GLU A 482 -31.78 6.73 8.77
N ALA A 483 -30.84 6.46 7.86
CA ALA A 483 -31.12 6.45 6.44
C ALA A 483 -31.98 5.26 5.99
N THR A 484 -31.83 4.11 6.67
CA THR A 484 -32.41 2.84 6.20
C THR A 484 -33.54 2.29 7.09
N GLY A 485 -33.61 2.72 8.36
CA GLY A 485 -34.47 2.11 9.39
C GLY A 485 -34.04 0.71 9.82
N GLN A 486 -32.86 0.24 9.41
CA GLN A 486 -32.34 -1.10 9.71
C GLN A 486 -31.37 -1.05 10.89
N PRO A 487 -31.55 -1.89 11.94
CA PRO A 487 -30.59 -1.95 13.03
C PRO A 487 -29.28 -2.61 12.55
N MET A 488 -28.14 -1.97 12.79
CA MET A 488 -26.84 -2.40 12.28
C MET A 488 -25.88 -2.84 13.39
N ASP A 489 -26.32 -2.86 14.66
CA ASP A 489 -25.48 -3.26 15.80
C ASP A 489 -24.80 -4.61 15.58
N TRP A 490 -25.55 -5.61 15.07
CA TRP A 490 -25.03 -6.95 14.81
C TRP A 490 -23.90 -6.97 13.79
N PHE A 491 -23.96 -6.12 12.76
CA PHE A 491 -22.94 -6.05 11.72
C PHE A 491 -21.68 -5.42 12.26
N PHE A 492 -21.79 -4.25 12.90
CA PHE A 492 -20.68 -3.52 13.48
C PHE A 492 -20.02 -4.30 14.62
N ASP A 493 -20.79 -4.93 15.51
CA ASP A 493 -20.26 -5.77 16.58
C ASP A 493 -19.35 -6.87 16.04
N GLN A 494 -19.79 -7.55 15.00
CA GLN A 494 -19.14 -8.73 14.46
C GLN A 494 -17.97 -8.41 13.53
N TRP A 495 -18.09 -7.40 12.67
CA TRP A 495 -17.11 -7.14 11.62
C TRP A 495 -16.13 -6.01 11.95
N ILE A 496 -16.50 -5.07 12.82
CA ILE A 496 -15.74 -3.89 13.18
C ILE A 496 -15.11 -4.02 14.57
N TYR A 497 -15.89 -4.36 15.59
CA TYR A 497 -15.43 -4.38 16.98
C TYR A 497 -14.88 -5.73 17.46
N LYS A 498 -15.05 -6.79 16.68
CA LYS A 498 -14.50 -8.12 16.96
C LYS A 498 -13.58 -8.57 15.83
N MET A 499 -12.61 -9.41 16.17
CA MET A 499 -11.69 -9.98 15.20
C MET A 499 -12.19 -11.34 14.70
N GLY A 500 -11.64 -11.76 13.54
CA GLY A 500 -11.90 -13.07 12.92
C GLY A 500 -12.66 -12.94 11.61
N HIS A 501 -12.89 -14.10 11.02
CA HIS A 501 -13.67 -14.30 9.80
C HIS A 501 -14.23 -15.73 9.81
N PRO A 502 -15.31 -16.01 9.08
CA PRO A 502 -15.85 -17.37 9.01
C PRO A 502 -14.95 -18.26 8.14
N ILE A 503 -14.82 -19.50 8.57
CA ILE A 503 -14.22 -20.60 7.79
C ILE A 503 -15.35 -21.54 7.44
N PHE A 504 -15.84 -21.47 6.21
CA PHE A 504 -16.94 -22.29 5.74
C PHE A 504 -16.46 -23.59 5.11
N ARG A 505 -16.99 -24.70 5.59
CA ARG A 505 -16.98 -25.97 4.86
C ARG A 505 -18.36 -26.20 4.27
N VAL A 506 -18.42 -26.29 2.93
CA VAL A 506 -19.66 -26.51 2.19
C VAL A 506 -19.60 -27.86 1.48
N THR A 507 -20.66 -28.65 1.64
CA THR A 507 -20.90 -29.86 0.82
C THR A 507 -22.25 -29.75 0.14
N GLN A 508 -22.40 -30.40 -1.01
CA GLN A 508 -23.64 -30.39 -1.77
C GLN A 508 -24.09 -31.84 -2.06
N ASP A 509 -25.40 -32.03 -2.09
CA ASP A 509 -26.05 -33.24 -2.47
C ASP A 509 -27.30 -32.93 -3.31
N TYR A 510 -27.54 -33.70 -4.34
CA TYR A 510 -28.69 -33.56 -5.22
C TYR A 510 -29.57 -34.79 -5.21
N ASP A 511 -30.80 -34.62 -4.75
CA ASP A 511 -31.84 -35.65 -4.81
C ASP A 511 -32.62 -35.53 -6.14
N ALA A 512 -32.32 -36.40 -7.08
CA ALA A 512 -32.93 -36.39 -8.41
C ALA A 512 -34.44 -36.71 -8.37
N ALA A 513 -34.90 -37.52 -7.41
CA ALA A 513 -36.29 -37.89 -7.27
C ALA A 513 -37.17 -36.71 -6.82
N ASN A 514 -36.65 -35.93 -5.91
CA ASN A 514 -37.33 -34.74 -5.34
C ASN A 514 -36.92 -33.42 -6.00
N LYS A 515 -35.97 -33.45 -6.94
CA LYS A 515 -35.38 -32.27 -7.55
C LYS A 515 -34.88 -31.25 -6.50
N LEU A 516 -34.17 -31.73 -5.51
CA LEU A 516 -33.78 -30.98 -4.34
C LEU A 516 -32.25 -30.93 -4.23
N LEU A 517 -31.70 -29.73 -4.35
CA LEU A 517 -30.32 -29.43 -3.97
C LEU A 517 -30.25 -29.16 -2.48
N THR A 518 -29.36 -29.84 -1.77
CA THR A 518 -29.08 -29.62 -0.36
C THR A 518 -27.65 -29.16 -0.20
N LEU A 519 -27.43 -27.97 0.44
CA LEU A 519 -26.13 -27.52 0.86
C LEU A 519 -26.03 -27.64 2.38
N LYS A 520 -25.00 -28.33 2.84
CA LYS A 520 -24.64 -28.37 4.26
C LYS A 520 -23.47 -27.41 4.48
N VAL A 521 -23.70 -26.36 5.26
CA VAL A 521 -22.72 -25.29 5.55
C VAL A 521 -22.30 -25.43 7.01
N ARG A 522 -21.00 -25.58 7.24
CA ARG A 522 -20.43 -25.67 8.59
C ARG A 522 -19.41 -24.55 8.77
N GLN A 523 -19.45 -23.87 9.93
CA GLN A 523 -18.47 -22.89 10.36
C GLN A 523 -17.39 -23.60 11.21
N GLU A 524 -16.12 -23.59 10.76
CA GLU A 524 -15.03 -24.35 11.37
C GLU A 524 -14.02 -23.48 12.15
N GLN A 525 -14.12 -22.17 12.11
CA GLN A 525 -13.27 -21.30 12.89
C GLN A 525 -13.41 -21.56 14.39
N ARG A 526 -12.35 -21.27 15.13
CA ARG A 526 -12.34 -21.38 16.59
C ARG A 526 -11.71 -20.10 17.16
N PRO A 527 -12.27 -19.55 18.23
CA PRO A 527 -11.64 -18.46 18.95
C PRO A 527 -10.24 -18.84 19.43
N ASP A 528 -9.31 -17.87 19.35
CA ASP A 528 -7.97 -18.02 19.89
C ASP A 528 -8.00 -17.76 21.40
N PRO A 529 -7.77 -18.76 22.26
CA PRO A 529 -7.87 -18.62 23.72
C PRO A 529 -6.76 -17.73 24.30
N GLU A 530 -5.68 -17.48 23.55
CA GLU A 530 -4.58 -16.62 24.00
C GLU A 530 -4.79 -15.15 23.64
N SER A 531 -5.76 -14.85 22.78
CA SER A 531 -6.05 -13.48 22.37
C SER A 531 -6.87 -12.74 23.42
N GLN A 532 -6.45 -11.50 23.72
CA GLN A 532 -7.20 -10.58 24.59
C GLN A 532 -8.21 -9.72 23.82
N TYR A 533 -8.18 -9.77 22.47
CA TYR A 533 -9.17 -9.08 21.66
C TYR A 533 -10.52 -9.84 21.64
N PRO A 534 -11.65 -9.12 21.59
CA PRO A 534 -12.96 -9.75 21.42
C PRO A 534 -13.02 -10.47 20.06
N GLN A 535 -13.69 -11.63 20.03
CA GLN A 535 -13.76 -12.53 18.89
C GLN A 535 -15.18 -12.98 18.61
N VAL A 536 -15.42 -13.36 17.36
CA VAL A 536 -16.70 -13.98 16.95
C VAL A 536 -16.53 -15.50 16.94
N THR A 537 -17.44 -16.22 17.62
CA THR A 537 -17.46 -17.69 17.61
C THR A 537 -18.11 -18.22 16.34
N PHE A 538 -19.31 -17.74 16.02
CA PHE A 538 -20.01 -18.04 14.78
C PHE A 538 -20.58 -16.76 14.19
N PHE A 539 -20.39 -16.61 12.88
CA PHE A 539 -20.85 -15.44 12.13
C PHE A 539 -22.28 -15.60 11.66
N GLN A 540 -23.05 -14.53 11.72
CA GLN A 540 -24.29 -14.41 10.95
C GLN A 540 -24.10 -13.46 9.78
N THR A 541 -24.59 -13.83 8.61
CA THR A 541 -24.42 -13.00 7.41
C THR A 541 -25.36 -13.44 6.29
N PRO A 542 -25.90 -12.54 5.48
CA PRO A 542 -26.49 -12.91 4.21
C PRO A 542 -25.40 -13.43 3.27
N VAL A 543 -25.72 -14.42 2.46
CA VAL A 543 -24.84 -15.01 1.45
C VAL A 543 -25.62 -15.21 0.16
N ASP A 544 -25.08 -14.81 -0.96
CA ASP A 544 -25.66 -15.02 -2.27
C ASP A 544 -25.20 -16.37 -2.84
N ILE A 545 -26.16 -17.26 -3.06
CA ILE A 545 -25.91 -18.61 -3.61
C ILE A 545 -26.38 -18.62 -5.07
N GLU A 546 -25.43 -18.73 -5.99
CA GLU A 546 -25.75 -18.94 -7.39
C GLU A 546 -25.98 -20.44 -7.67
N ILE A 547 -27.09 -20.74 -8.36
CA ILE A 547 -27.44 -22.08 -8.82
C ILE A 547 -27.74 -22.02 -10.31
N MET A 548 -27.01 -22.79 -11.09
CA MET A 548 -27.20 -22.95 -12.53
C MET A 548 -27.51 -24.39 -12.86
N THR A 549 -28.60 -24.58 -13.57
CA THR A 549 -29.01 -25.86 -14.18
C THR A 549 -28.97 -25.73 -15.70
N ALA A 550 -29.32 -26.79 -16.44
CA ALA A 550 -29.43 -26.74 -17.89
C ALA A 550 -30.53 -25.75 -18.37
N GLY A 551 -31.56 -25.54 -17.58
CA GLY A 551 -32.73 -24.70 -17.93
C GLY A 551 -32.79 -23.34 -17.24
N ASN A 552 -32.07 -23.14 -16.15
CA ASN A 552 -32.24 -21.94 -15.33
C ASN A 552 -30.94 -21.52 -14.64
N ARG A 553 -30.81 -20.20 -14.43
CA ARG A 553 -29.79 -19.58 -13.58
C ARG A 553 -30.48 -18.63 -12.62
N ARG A 554 -30.17 -18.76 -11.33
CA ARG A 554 -30.66 -17.82 -10.32
C ARG A 554 -29.61 -17.58 -9.23
N VAL A 555 -29.74 -16.49 -8.52
CA VAL A 555 -28.99 -16.16 -7.30
C VAL A 555 -30.00 -16.00 -6.16
N ASP A 556 -29.89 -16.85 -5.15
CA ASP A 556 -30.76 -16.84 -3.98
C ASP A 556 -29.97 -16.25 -2.79
N ARG A 557 -30.43 -15.12 -2.21
CA ARG A 557 -29.86 -14.56 -0.98
C ARG A 557 -30.41 -15.32 0.22
N VAL A 558 -29.53 -15.96 0.98
CA VAL A 558 -29.87 -16.74 2.17
C VAL A 558 -29.18 -16.20 3.41
N GLN A 559 -29.83 -16.35 4.58
CA GLN A 559 -29.22 -15.94 5.84
C GLN A 559 -28.43 -17.14 6.44
N ILE A 560 -27.12 -16.98 6.61
CA ILE A 560 -26.33 -17.84 7.47
C ILE A 560 -26.51 -17.34 8.90
N GLU A 561 -26.88 -18.27 9.80
CA GLU A 561 -27.12 -18.01 11.21
C GLU A 561 -25.84 -18.20 12.03
N ALA A 562 -25.76 -17.55 13.20
CA ALA A 562 -24.62 -17.65 14.12
C ALA A 562 -24.61 -19.03 14.84
N LYS A 563 -24.41 -20.10 14.09
CA LYS A 563 -24.34 -21.49 14.58
C LYS A 563 -23.31 -22.32 13.81
N GLU A 564 -22.88 -23.45 14.41
CA GLU A 564 -21.83 -24.29 13.84
C GLU A 564 -22.22 -24.90 12.49
N GLU A 565 -23.49 -25.33 12.33
CA GLU A 565 -23.94 -26.00 11.12
C GLU A 565 -25.35 -25.58 10.71
N GLN A 566 -25.54 -25.43 9.39
CA GLN A 566 -26.83 -25.12 8.79
C GLN A 566 -27.04 -25.93 7.51
N VAL A 567 -28.26 -26.35 7.27
CA VAL A 567 -28.68 -27.03 6.04
C VAL A 567 -29.59 -26.11 5.24
N LEU A 568 -29.19 -25.81 4.02
CA LEU A 568 -29.95 -25.04 3.05
C LEU A 568 -30.51 -25.95 1.98
N LYS A 569 -31.77 -25.75 1.59
CA LYS A 569 -32.45 -26.59 0.61
C LYS A 569 -33.05 -25.74 -0.50
N PHE A 570 -32.78 -26.14 -1.75
CA PHE A 570 -33.21 -25.41 -2.94
C PHE A 570 -33.91 -26.38 -3.89
N VAL A 571 -35.15 -26.07 -4.26
CA VAL A 571 -35.86 -26.79 -5.33
C VAL A 571 -35.27 -26.32 -6.66
N VAL A 572 -34.85 -27.28 -7.50
CA VAL A 572 -34.24 -27.05 -8.82
C VAL A 572 -34.97 -27.85 -9.88
N ASP A 573 -34.86 -27.47 -11.14
CA ASP A 573 -35.53 -28.14 -12.27
C ASP A 573 -34.78 -29.43 -12.72
N SER A 574 -33.47 -29.44 -12.54
CA SER A 574 -32.55 -30.52 -12.87
C SER A 574 -31.30 -30.49 -12.03
N GLU A 575 -30.41 -31.48 -12.18
CA GLU A 575 -29.11 -31.48 -11.48
C GLU A 575 -28.32 -30.19 -11.78
N PRO A 576 -27.80 -29.50 -10.73
CA PRO A 576 -27.05 -28.30 -10.92
C PRO A 576 -25.73 -28.55 -11.65
N LEU A 577 -25.46 -27.75 -12.69
CA LEU A 577 -24.19 -27.70 -13.41
C LEU A 577 -23.18 -26.84 -12.67
N LEU A 578 -23.66 -25.81 -11.96
CA LEU A 578 -22.85 -24.89 -11.13
C LEU A 578 -23.63 -24.55 -9.85
N VAL A 579 -22.93 -24.61 -8.73
CA VAL A 579 -23.35 -23.99 -7.47
C VAL A 579 -22.19 -23.13 -7.00
N ASN A 580 -22.42 -21.81 -6.82
CA ASN A 580 -21.43 -20.89 -6.33
C ASN A 580 -21.88 -20.36 -4.95
N PHE A 581 -21.04 -20.60 -3.93
CA PHE A 581 -21.30 -20.13 -2.56
C PHE A 581 -20.61 -18.79 -2.39
N ASP A 582 -21.37 -17.75 -2.07
CA ASP A 582 -20.94 -16.34 -2.05
C ASP A 582 -20.53 -15.87 -3.45
N ASN A 583 -21.55 -15.72 -4.30
CA ASN A 583 -21.39 -15.19 -5.66
C ASN A 583 -20.70 -13.82 -5.62
N GLU A 584 -19.75 -13.59 -6.52
CA GLU A 584 -18.88 -12.41 -6.58
C GLU A 584 -17.93 -12.24 -5.37
N GLY A 585 -17.81 -13.25 -4.52
CA GLY A 585 -16.81 -13.29 -3.46
C GLY A 585 -16.89 -12.12 -2.45
N THR A 586 -18.09 -11.64 -2.18
CA THR A 586 -18.33 -10.45 -1.33
C THR A 586 -17.79 -10.60 0.08
N LEU A 587 -17.93 -11.81 0.68
CA LEU A 587 -17.60 -12.04 2.09
C LEU A 587 -16.11 -12.23 2.32
N ILE A 588 -15.59 -11.62 3.38
CA ILE A 588 -14.29 -12.01 3.93
C ILE A 588 -14.45 -13.40 4.56
N LYS A 589 -13.98 -14.43 3.90
CA LYS A 589 -14.12 -15.84 4.33
C LYS A 589 -13.02 -16.73 3.84
N GLU A 590 -12.75 -17.81 4.58
CA GLU A 590 -12.13 -19.01 3.99
C GLU A 590 -13.24 -19.99 3.54
N LEU A 591 -13.09 -20.58 2.35
CA LEU A 591 -14.08 -21.49 1.78
C LEU A 591 -13.45 -22.82 1.38
N MET A 592 -13.98 -23.90 1.94
CA MET A 592 -13.76 -25.27 1.51
C MET A 592 -15.05 -25.81 0.91
N PHE A 593 -15.16 -25.78 -0.41
CA PHE A 593 -16.33 -26.31 -1.13
C PHE A 593 -15.89 -27.52 -1.97
N VAL A 594 -16.38 -28.71 -1.58
CA VAL A 594 -16.01 -29.96 -2.28
C VAL A 594 -16.80 -30.04 -3.57
N LYS A 595 -16.10 -30.07 -4.71
CA LYS A 595 -16.65 -30.22 -6.05
C LYS A 595 -15.88 -31.30 -6.83
N THR A 596 -16.56 -31.95 -7.76
CA THR A 596 -15.92 -32.87 -8.68
C THR A 596 -15.09 -32.12 -9.72
N THR A 597 -14.13 -32.82 -10.35
CA THR A 597 -13.32 -32.25 -11.46
C THR A 597 -14.22 -31.70 -12.57
N GLY A 598 -15.29 -32.42 -12.93
CA GLY A 598 -16.23 -31.94 -13.95
C GLY A 598 -16.96 -30.65 -13.57
N GLN A 599 -17.39 -30.50 -12.32
CA GLN A 599 -18.03 -29.29 -11.81
C GLN A 599 -17.05 -28.11 -11.79
N LEU A 600 -15.80 -28.33 -11.40
CA LEU A 600 -14.78 -27.28 -11.42
C LEU A 600 -14.42 -26.84 -12.86
N ILE A 601 -14.33 -27.81 -13.80
CA ILE A 601 -14.12 -27.47 -15.22
C ILE A 601 -15.31 -26.70 -15.78
N TYR A 602 -16.54 -27.09 -15.43
CA TYR A 602 -17.73 -26.36 -15.86
C TYR A 602 -17.70 -24.91 -15.30
N GLN A 603 -17.41 -24.76 -14.02
CA GLN A 603 -17.28 -23.45 -13.37
C GLN A 603 -16.20 -22.59 -14.03
N LEU A 604 -15.00 -23.11 -14.23
CA LEU A 604 -13.91 -22.40 -14.91
C LEU A 604 -14.30 -21.82 -16.26
N LEU A 605 -15.09 -22.59 -17.03
CA LEU A 605 -15.39 -22.24 -18.42
C LEU A 605 -16.72 -21.49 -18.61
N ASN A 606 -17.64 -21.51 -17.65
CA ASN A 606 -19.02 -21.04 -17.84
C ASN A 606 -19.54 -20.12 -16.73
N ASP A 607 -18.84 -20.01 -15.59
CA ASP A 607 -19.25 -19.10 -14.53
C ASP A 607 -19.18 -17.65 -15.03
N ARG A 608 -20.21 -16.85 -14.74
CA ARG A 608 -20.22 -15.41 -15.06
C ARG A 608 -19.39 -14.61 -14.08
N ASP A 609 -19.31 -15.09 -12.83
CA ASP A 609 -18.48 -14.51 -11.80
C ASP A 609 -16.99 -14.79 -12.09
N VAL A 610 -16.23 -13.70 -12.29
CA VAL A 610 -14.78 -13.81 -12.53
C VAL A 610 -14.05 -14.45 -11.36
N LEU A 611 -14.47 -14.17 -10.11
CA LEU A 611 -13.86 -14.77 -8.92
C LEU A 611 -14.18 -16.26 -8.82
N GLY A 612 -15.38 -16.67 -9.25
CA GLY A 612 -15.76 -18.08 -9.39
C GLY A 612 -14.84 -18.81 -10.38
N ARG A 613 -14.55 -18.20 -11.55
CA ARG A 613 -13.61 -18.77 -12.54
C ARG A 613 -12.18 -18.86 -12.02
N VAL A 614 -11.72 -17.80 -11.35
CA VAL A 614 -10.38 -17.75 -10.72
C VAL A 614 -10.26 -18.78 -9.61
N TRP A 615 -11.27 -18.92 -8.76
CA TRP A 615 -11.31 -19.94 -7.71
C TRP A 615 -11.26 -21.35 -8.30
N ALA A 616 -12.06 -21.64 -9.32
CA ALA A 616 -12.06 -22.95 -10.00
C ALA A 616 -10.69 -23.26 -10.62
N SER A 617 -10.01 -22.25 -11.23
CA SER A 617 -8.65 -22.40 -11.74
C SER A 617 -7.67 -22.86 -10.65
N SER A 618 -7.72 -22.23 -9.47
CA SER A 618 -6.86 -22.59 -8.34
C SER A 618 -7.13 -23.99 -7.79
N GLN A 619 -8.42 -24.39 -7.71
CA GLN A 619 -8.80 -25.73 -7.26
C GLN A 619 -8.34 -26.81 -8.25
N LEU A 620 -8.52 -26.57 -9.55
CA LEU A 620 -8.04 -27.48 -10.61
C LEU A 620 -6.51 -27.59 -10.62
N ALA A 621 -5.80 -26.49 -10.41
CA ALA A 621 -4.34 -26.50 -10.27
C ALA A 621 -3.88 -27.34 -9.08
N THR A 622 -4.62 -27.32 -7.97
CA THR A 622 -4.36 -28.15 -6.79
C THR A 622 -4.62 -29.61 -7.09
N GLN A 623 -5.79 -29.93 -7.67
CA GLN A 623 -6.12 -31.31 -8.06
C GLN A 623 -5.11 -31.89 -9.04
N MET A 624 -4.65 -31.12 -10.04
CA MET A 624 -3.69 -31.59 -11.03
C MET A 624 -2.35 -32.04 -10.40
N ARG A 625 -1.98 -31.51 -9.24
CA ARG A 625 -0.76 -31.84 -8.50
C ARG A 625 -0.94 -32.98 -7.48
N GLU A 626 -2.17 -33.39 -7.19
CA GLU A 626 -2.45 -34.47 -6.26
C GLU A 626 -2.12 -35.86 -6.90
N GLU A 627 -1.46 -36.73 -6.16
CA GLU A 627 -1.09 -38.09 -6.64
C GLU A 627 -2.31 -38.94 -7.02
N LYS A 628 -3.44 -38.74 -6.33
CA LYS A 628 -4.68 -39.49 -6.57
C LYS A 628 -5.43 -39.10 -7.85
N THR A 629 -5.05 -38.00 -8.51
CA THR A 629 -5.72 -37.53 -9.73
C THR A 629 -5.37 -38.46 -10.91
N THR A 630 -6.39 -38.97 -11.57
CA THR A 630 -6.22 -39.89 -12.69
C THR A 630 -5.59 -39.19 -13.90
N SER A 631 -4.96 -39.95 -14.81
CA SER A 631 -4.39 -39.40 -16.05
C SER A 631 -5.46 -38.71 -16.92
N SER A 632 -6.67 -39.28 -16.97
CA SER A 632 -7.81 -38.70 -17.72
C SER A 632 -8.27 -37.38 -17.13
N ASP A 633 -8.31 -37.27 -15.77
CA ASP A 633 -8.65 -36.02 -15.11
C ASP A 633 -7.57 -34.98 -15.34
N ARG A 634 -6.29 -35.34 -15.27
CA ARG A 634 -5.15 -34.42 -15.54
C ARG A 634 -5.22 -33.87 -16.96
N GLU A 635 -5.52 -34.71 -17.96
CA GLU A 635 -5.67 -34.28 -19.34
C GLU A 635 -6.86 -33.32 -19.51
N SER A 636 -8.00 -33.63 -18.87
CA SER A 636 -9.20 -32.80 -18.90
C SER A 636 -8.95 -31.44 -18.22
N ILE A 637 -8.27 -31.42 -17.08
CA ILE A 637 -7.87 -30.21 -16.37
C ILE A 637 -6.93 -29.37 -17.24
N LEU A 638 -5.88 -29.96 -17.81
CA LEU A 638 -4.92 -29.28 -18.67
C LEU A 638 -5.61 -28.60 -19.84
N LYS A 639 -6.52 -29.31 -20.49
CA LYS A 639 -7.32 -28.78 -21.62
C LYS A 639 -8.18 -27.59 -21.19
N ALA A 640 -8.87 -27.70 -20.05
CA ALA A 640 -9.74 -26.63 -19.55
C ALA A 640 -8.95 -25.38 -19.15
N LEU A 641 -7.83 -25.56 -18.42
CA LEU A 641 -6.94 -24.45 -18.05
C LEU A 641 -6.31 -23.79 -19.28
N SER A 642 -5.91 -24.58 -20.29
CA SER A 642 -5.37 -24.07 -21.55
C SER A 642 -6.41 -23.26 -22.33
N GLN A 643 -7.66 -23.69 -22.30
CA GLN A 643 -8.77 -22.94 -22.90
C GLN A 643 -9.01 -21.64 -22.14
N ALA A 644 -9.07 -21.66 -20.83
CA ALA A 644 -9.24 -20.46 -20.00
C ALA A 644 -8.08 -19.48 -20.22
N ALA A 645 -6.84 -19.94 -20.20
CA ALA A 645 -5.63 -19.12 -20.39
C ALA A 645 -5.58 -18.38 -21.75
N THR A 646 -6.29 -18.85 -22.77
CA THR A 646 -6.23 -18.29 -24.12
C THR A 646 -7.54 -17.68 -24.60
N LYS A 647 -8.68 -17.99 -23.95
CA LYS A 647 -10.01 -17.61 -24.47
C LYS A 647 -10.92 -16.92 -23.46
N ASP A 648 -10.57 -16.88 -22.17
CA ASP A 648 -11.41 -16.15 -21.21
C ASP A 648 -11.49 -14.67 -21.63
N GLN A 649 -12.64 -14.05 -21.46
CA GLN A 649 -12.85 -12.67 -21.86
C GLN A 649 -12.06 -11.70 -20.99
N PHE A 650 -11.94 -12.00 -19.69
CA PHE A 650 -11.24 -11.17 -18.73
C PHE A 650 -9.75 -11.55 -18.64
N TRP A 651 -8.89 -10.56 -18.72
CA TRP A 651 -7.44 -10.77 -18.71
C TRP A 651 -6.92 -11.42 -17.43
N GLY A 652 -7.51 -11.07 -16.25
CA GLY A 652 -7.13 -11.64 -14.96
C GLY A 652 -7.39 -13.14 -14.86
N ALA A 653 -8.53 -13.61 -15.39
CA ALA A 653 -8.84 -15.05 -15.45
C ALA A 653 -7.84 -15.80 -16.37
N ARG A 654 -7.45 -15.18 -17.53
CA ARG A 654 -6.40 -15.75 -18.39
C ARG A 654 -5.06 -15.82 -17.65
N LEU A 655 -4.70 -14.78 -16.90
CA LEU A 655 -3.47 -14.73 -16.11
C LEU A 655 -3.45 -15.81 -15.04
N GLU A 656 -4.54 -16.01 -14.29
CA GLU A 656 -4.61 -17.02 -13.23
C GLU A 656 -4.57 -18.45 -13.80
N ALA A 657 -5.15 -18.69 -14.97
CA ALA A 657 -5.02 -19.97 -15.67
C ALA A 657 -3.56 -20.24 -16.10
N LEU A 658 -2.80 -19.20 -16.53
CA LEU A 658 -1.35 -19.33 -16.79
C LEU A 658 -0.55 -19.59 -15.52
N VAL A 659 -0.95 -19.00 -14.38
CA VAL A 659 -0.36 -19.30 -13.06
C VAL A 659 -0.55 -20.80 -12.74
N ALA A 660 -1.76 -21.33 -12.96
CA ALA A 660 -2.08 -22.73 -12.74
C ALA A 660 -1.24 -23.68 -13.62
N LEU A 661 -0.97 -23.28 -14.86
CA LEU A 661 -0.19 -24.04 -15.85
C LEU A 661 1.33 -23.89 -15.68
N THR A 662 1.79 -23.01 -14.81
CA THR A 662 3.24 -22.79 -14.60
C THR A 662 3.94 -24.04 -14.08
N GLY A 663 5.02 -24.45 -14.76
CA GLY A 663 5.79 -25.67 -14.43
C GLY A 663 5.19 -26.97 -15.00
N ILE A 664 4.16 -26.89 -15.83
CA ILE A 664 3.57 -28.03 -16.54
C ILE A 664 4.14 -28.06 -17.96
N ASN A 665 4.93 -29.08 -18.27
CA ASN A 665 5.62 -29.21 -19.56
C ASN A 665 4.66 -29.25 -20.75
N GLU A 666 3.56 -29.95 -20.58
CA GLU A 666 2.52 -30.15 -21.59
C GLU A 666 1.76 -28.84 -21.91
N ALA A 667 1.90 -27.79 -21.07
CA ALA A 667 1.30 -26.50 -21.29
C ALA A 667 2.15 -25.56 -22.18
N LYS A 668 3.34 -25.98 -22.64
CA LYS A 668 4.29 -25.14 -23.38
C LYS A 668 3.65 -24.40 -24.55
N ASP A 669 2.84 -25.07 -25.37
CA ASP A 669 2.19 -24.46 -26.52
C ASP A 669 1.16 -23.39 -26.09
N THR A 670 0.41 -23.64 -25.01
CA THR A 670 -0.50 -22.65 -24.41
C THR A 670 0.25 -21.41 -23.94
N LEU A 671 1.36 -21.62 -23.22
CA LEU A 671 2.20 -20.51 -22.74
C LEU A 671 2.80 -19.70 -23.90
N LEU A 672 3.24 -20.38 -24.98
CA LEU A 672 3.72 -19.71 -26.21
C LEU A 672 2.60 -18.91 -26.89
N ALA A 673 1.39 -19.45 -26.99
CA ALA A 673 0.25 -18.70 -27.52
C ALA A 673 -0.05 -17.45 -26.71
N ALA A 674 0.00 -17.55 -25.38
CA ALA A 674 -0.26 -16.43 -24.46
C ALA A 674 0.80 -15.32 -24.50
N THR A 675 2.00 -15.56 -25.06
CA THR A 675 2.99 -14.48 -25.32
C THR A 675 2.50 -13.47 -26.37
N LYS A 676 1.42 -13.77 -27.07
CA LYS A 676 0.78 -12.92 -28.08
C LYS A 676 -0.54 -12.31 -27.61
N ASP A 677 -0.89 -12.46 -26.33
CA ASP A 677 -2.14 -11.94 -25.75
C ASP A 677 -2.27 -10.42 -25.97
N ALA A 678 -3.49 -9.95 -26.12
CA ALA A 678 -3.75 -8.50 -26.27
C ALA A 678 -3.32 -7.71 -25.02
N ASN A 679 -3.50 -8.30 -23.82
CA ASN A 679 -3.14 -7.69 -22.55
C ASN A 679 -1.66 -7.93 -22.23
N ALA A 680 -0.94 -6.85 -21.94
CA ALA A 680 0.51 -6.91 -21.66
C ALA A 680 0.84 -7.71 -20.39
N ARG A 681 -0.01 -7.65 -19.36
CA ARG A 681 0.18 -8.38 -18.09
C ARG A 681 0.11 -9.90 -18.33
N VAL A 682 -0.79 -10.35 -19.21
CA VAL A 682 -0.90 -11.77 -19.62
C VAL A 682 0.35 -12.18 -20.41
N ARG A 683 0.81 -11.38 -21.38
CA ARG A 683 2.06 -11.65 -22.12
C ARG A 683 3.26 -11.77 -21.19
N ALA A 684 3.42 -10.80 -20.28
CA ALA A 684 4.54 -10.81 -19.32
C ALA A 684 4.49 -12.05 -18.39
N ARG A 685 3.28 -12.50 -17.99
CA ARG A 685 3.10 -13.70 -17.19
C ARG A 685 3.49 -14.94 -17.98
N ALA A 686 3.06 -15.06 -19.23
CA ALA A 686 3.42 -16.16 -20.11
C ALA A 686 4.93 -16.30 -20.26
N VAL A 687 5.62 -15.18 -20.49
CA VAL A 687 7.11 -15.14 -20.58
C VAL A 687 7.75 -15.64 -19.29
N LYS A 688 7.28 -15.16 -18.11
CA LYS A 688 7.79 -15.62 -16.80
C LYS A 688 7.58 -17.11 -16.60
N SER A 689 6.42 -17.63 -16.99
CA SER A 689 6.12 -19.06 -16.88
C SER A 689 7.00 -19.91 -17.79
N LEU A 690 7.23 -19.48 -19.03
CA LEU A 690 8.15 -20.13 -19.98
C LEU A 690 9.61 -20.10 -19.48
N ALA A 691 10.05 -18.97 -18.91
CA ALA A 691 11.41 -18.81 -18.41
C ALA A 691 11.76 -19.82 -17.30
N MET A 692 10.75 -20.30 -16.52
CA MET A 692 10.97 -21.32 -15.49
C MET A 692 11.41 -22.66 -16.07
N THR A 693 11.11 -22.96 -17.34
CA THR A 693 11.54 -24.19 -18.02
C THR A 693 13.03 -24.18 -18.35
N LYS A 694 13.66 -23.01 -18.38
CA LYS A 694 15.05 -22.78 -18.81
C LYS A 694 15.36 -23.39 -20.17
N ASP A 695 14.38 -23.47 -21.06
CA ASP A 695 14.49 -24.11 -22.38
C ASP A 695 15.26 -23.23 -23.36
N PRO A 696 16.48 -23.63 -23.82
CA PRO A 696 17.28 -22.83 -24.75
C PRO A 696 16.60 -22.61 -26.11
N SER A 697 15.67 -23.47 -26.50
CA SER A 697 14.96 -23.35 -27.78
C SER A 697 14.04 -22.15 -27.86
N LEU A 698 13.74 -21.50 -26.69
CA LEU A 698 12.90 -20.30 -26.60
C LEU A 698 13.65 -18.99 -26.86
N ALA A 699 14.95 -19.03 -27.15
CA ALA A 699 15.77 -17.83 -27.35
C ALA A 699 15.18 -16.88 -28.40
N ASP A 700 14.74 -17.39 -29.55
CA ASP A 700 14.14 -16.58 -30.60
C ASP A 700 12.81 -15.94 -30.18
N THR A 701 12.01 -16.65 -29.38
CA THR A 701 10.77 -16.10 -28.81
C THR A 701 11.08 -14.91 -27.90
N TYR A 702 12.03 -15.08 -26.96
CA TYR A 702 12.41 -13.99 -26.05
C TYR A 702 13.06 -12.83 -26.81
N LEU A 703 13.86 -13.09 -27.83
CA LEU A 703 14.46 -12.07 -28.69
C LEU A 703 13.40 -11.19 -29.37
N GLN A 704 12.34 -11.78 -29.89
CA GLN A 704 11.21 -11.05 -30.47
C GLN A 704 10.51 -10.17 -29.43
N LEU A 705 10.30 -10.68 -28.20
CA LEU A 705 9.61 -10.01 -27.09
C LEU A 705 10.42 -8.85 -26.47
N LEU A 706 11.72 -8.74 -26.74
CA LEU A 706 12.51 -7.54 -26.39
C LEU A 706 12.02 -6.28 -27.13
N ASN A 707 11.26 -6.44 -28.21
CA ASN A 707 10.66 -5.34 -29.00
C ASN A 707 9.18 -5.08 -28.62
N ASP A 708 8.67 -5.66 -27.55
CA ASP A 708 7.28 -5.45 -27.12
C ASP A 708 7.04 -3.97 -26.76
N LYS A 709 5.79 -3.53 -26.92
CA LYS A 709 5.37 -2.18 -26.53
C LYS A 709 5.35 -2.00 -25.00
N SER A 710 5.17 -3.06 -24.24
CA SER A 710 5.10 -3.04 -22.76
C SER A 710 6.49 -3.14 -22.15
N TYR A 711 6.76 -2.29 -21.16
CA TYR A 711 7.96 -2.40 -20.33
C TYR A 711 7.94 -3.71 -19.52
N GLY A 712 6.77 -4.14 -19.04
CA GLY A 712 6.60 -5.38 -18.26
C GLY A 712 6.97 -6.63 -19.05
N VAL A 713 6.66 -6.68 -20.34
CA VAL A 713 7.04 -7.79 -21.23
C VAL A 713 8.55 -7.79 -21.48
N ILE A 714 9.16 -6.64 -21.76
CA ILE A 714 10.62 -6.53 -21.94
C ILE A 714 11.36 -6.95 -20.67
N ARG A 715 10.87 -6.49 -19.50
CA ARG A 715 11.42 -6.85 -18.17
C ARG A 715 11.36 -8.36 -17.91
N ALA A 716 10.34 -9.04 -18.42
CA ALA A 716 10.26 -10.51 -18.32
C ALA A 716 11.16 -11.21 -19.35
N ALA A 717 11.23 -10.69 -20.59
CA ALA A 717 11.93 -11.32 -21.72
C ALA A 717 13.46 -11.20 -21.61
N ALA A 718 13.98 -10.08 -21.12
CA ALA A 718 15.42 -9.85 -21.06
C ALA A 718 16.15 -10.87 -20.16
N PRO A 719 15.79 -11.10 -18.90
CA PRO A 719 16.41 -12.15 -18.09
C PRO A 719 16.10 -13.55 -18.62
N ALA A 720 14.90 -13.79 -19.20
CA ALA A 720 14.57 -15.07 -19.82
C ALA A 720 15.51 -15.40 -20.98
N LEU A 721 15.80 -14.41 -21.84
CA LEU A 721 16.79 -14.58 -22.93
C LEU A 721 18.19 -14.86 -22.35
N GLY A 722 18.63 -14.14 -21.32
CA GLY A 722 19.91 -14.38 -20.66
C GLY A 722 20.04 -15.80 -20.11
N GLN A 723 18.97 -16.35 -19.51
CA GLN A 723 18.94 -17.72 -18.97
C GLN A 723 19.10 -18.78 -20.06
N THR A 724 18.72 -18.53 -21.31
CA THR A 724 18.88 -19.49 -22.42
C THR A 724 20.35 -19.73 -22.77
N LYS A 725 21.27 -18.83 -22.38
CA LYS A 725 22.69 -18.83 -22.74
C LYS A 725 22.93 -18.85 -24.26
N SER A 726 21.95 -18.39 -25.03
CA SER A 726 22.06 -18.29 -26.49
C SER A 726 23.22 -17.40 -26.94
N PRO A 727 23.97 -17.74 -27.99
CA PRO A 727 25.05 -16.90 -28.50
C PRO A 727 24.63 -15.48 -28.90
N VAL A 728 23.37 -15.27 -29.29
CA VAL A 728 22.85 -13.96 -29.71
C VAL A 728 22.41 -13.10 -28.53
N ALA A 729 22.31 -13.67 -27.32
CA ALA A 729 21.75 -13.00 -26.16
C ALA A 729 22.59 -11.76 -25.76
N TYR A 730 23.91 -11.86 -25.75
CA TYR A 730 24.77 -10.76 -25.34
C TYR A 730 24.55 -9.50 -26.18
N ASP A 731 24.64 -9.65 -27.51
CA ASP A 731 24.53 -8.51 -28.43
C ASP A 731 23.12 -7.91 -28.43
N ALA A 732 22.10 -8.76 -28.30
CA ALA A 732 20.72 -8.30 -28.19
C ALA A 732 20.49 -7.49 -26.91
N LEU A 733 20.93 -7.98 -25.76
CA LEU A 733 20.82 -7.30 -24.46
C LEU A 733 21.68 -6.03 -24.41
N LEU A 734 22.87 -6.04 -25.02
CA LEU A 734 23.72 -4.85 -25.15
C LEU A 734 23.01 -3.74 -25.94
N LYS A 735 22.29 -4.07 -27.02
CA LYS A 735 21.50 -3.09 -27.79
C LYS A 735 20.42 -2.42 -26.94
N LEU A 736 19.76 -3.17 -26.05
CA LEU A 736 18.76 -2.61 -25.17
C LEU A 736 19.30 -1.52 -24.24
N THR A 737 20.58 -1.59 -23.82
CA THR A 737 21.17 -0.58 -22.92
C THR A 737 21.20 0.83 -23.50
N ASN A 738 21.01 0.97 -24.81
CA ASN A 738 21.02 2.25 -25.50
C ASN A 738 19.61 2.75 -25.88
N LEU A 739 18.56 2.01 -25.57
CA LEU A 739 17.18 2.41 -25.87
C LEU A 739 16.65 3.36 -24.80
N PRO A 740 16.12 4.53 -25.20
CA PRO A 740 15.49 5.43 -24.25
C PRO A 740 14.19 4.82 -23.69
N SER A 741 13.93 5.05 -22.42
CA SER A 741 12.72 4.61 -21.78
C SER A 741 12.40 5.45 -20.54
N TRP A 742 11.15 5.44 -20.13
CA TRP A 742 10.77 6.10 -18.87
C TRP A 742 11.60 5.55 -17.72
N ARG A 743 12.27 6.46 -17.01
CA ARG A 743 13.13 6.15 -15.84
C ARG A 743 14.11 5.01 -16.08
N ASP A 744 14.64 4.89 -17.29
CA ASP A 744 15.66 3.90 -17.69
C ASP A 744 15.19 2.43 -17.52
N THR A 745 13.88 2.17 -17.60
CA THR A 745 13.30 0.83 -17.35
C THR A 745 13.84 -0.24 -18.31
N ILE A 746 14.06 0.09 -19.59
CA ILE A 746 14.64 -0.85 -20.57
C ILE A 746 16.11 -1.11 -20.23
N LEU A 747 16.88 -0.08 -19.89
CA LEU A 747 18.27 -0.23 -19.46
C LEU A 747 18.37 -1.16 -18.23
N ALA A 748 17.56 -0.92 -17.21
CA ALA A 748 17.50 -1.78 -16.02
C ALA A 748 17.20 -3.24 -16.40
N SER A 749 16.24 -3.47 -17.30
CA SER A 749 15.89 -4.81 -17.78
C SER A 749 17.04 -5.48 -18.57
N ALA A 750 17.80 -4.70 -19.33
CA ALA A 750 18.97 -5.20 -20.06
C ALA A 750 20.08 -5.65 -19.10
N LEU A 751 20.32 -4.89 -18.02
CA LEU A 751 21.29 -5.27 -16.99
C LEU A 751 20.90 -6.57 -16.28
N ASP A 752 19.62 -6.77 -15.97
CA ASP A 752 19.11 -8.04 -15.44
C ASP A 752 19.31 -9.20 -16.42
N GLY A 753 19.05 -8.96 -17.70
CA GLY A 753 19.29 -9.96 -18.75
C GLY A 753 20.77 -10.35 -18.84
N LEU A 754 21.67 -9.37 -18.82
CA LEU A 754 23.14 -9.60 -18.82
C LEU A 754 23.61 -10.32 -17.56
N ALA A 755 23.04 -9.99 -16.39
CA ALA A 755 23.28 -10.71 -15.16
C ALA A 755 22.83 -12.19 -15.26
N ALA A 756 21.63 -12.43 -15.78
CA ALA A 756 21.12 -13.77 -16.04
C ALA A 756 21.97 -14.55 -17.06
N LEU A 757 22.53 -13.86 -18.05
CA LEU A 757 23.45 -14.43 -19.04
C LEU A 757 24.79 -14.82 -18.37
N GLY A 758 25.31 -14.02 -17.45
CA GLY A 758 26.56 -14.27 -16.74
C GLY A 758 27.82 -14.15 -17.63
N ASP A 759 27.76 -13.37 -18.70
CA ASP A 759 28.88 -13.17 -19.61
C ASP A 759 29.82 -12.08 -19.05
N LYS A 760 31.08 -12.44 -18.81
CA LYS A 760 32.09 -11.53 -18.23
C LYS A 760 32.36 -10.26 -19.05
N ARG A 761 32.06 -10.24 -20.35
CA ARG A 761 32.13 -9.04 -21.18
C ARG A 761 31.24 -7.87 -20.67
N ALA A 762 30.23 -8.18 -19.87
CA ALA A 762 29.32 -7.18 -19.32
C ALA A 762 29.85 -6.49 -18.04
N LEU A 763 31.04 -6.87 -17.55
CA LEU A 763 31.57 -6.35 -16.26
C LEU A 763 31.72 -4.81 -16.29
N ASP A 764 32.30 -4.26 -17.36
CA ASP A 764 32.50 -2.81 -17.46
C ASP A 764 31.20 -2.03 -17.59
N LEU A 765 30.12 -2.65 -18.12
CA LEU A 765 28.77 -2.08 -18.09
C LEU A 765 28.24 -2.00 -16.66
N GLY A 766 28.43 -3.07 -15.87
CA GLY A 766 28.08 -3.07 -14.47
C GLY A 766 28.77 -1.94 -13.70
N LEU A 767 30.09 -1.77 -13.88
CA LEU A 767 30.86 -0.67 -13.29
C LEU A 767 30.35 0.71 -13.72
N LYS A 768 30.11 0.89 -15.02
CA LYS A 768 29.58 2.15 -15.59
C LYS A 768 28.26 2.56 -14.95
N TYR A 769 27.30 1.64 -14.86
CA TYR A 769 25.95 1.95 -14.43
C TYR A 769 25.75 1.88 -12.91
N PHE A 770 26.70 1.29 -12.18
CA PHE A 770 26.73 1.39 -10.72
C PHE A 770 27.22 2.75 -10.22
N ALA A 771 28.01 3.47 -11.02
CA ALA A 771 28.56 4.76 -10.66
C ALA A 771 27.51 5.78 -10.18
N PRO A 772 27.88 6.68 -9.25
CA PRO A 772 27.04 7.82 -8.83
C PRO A 772 26.51 8.62 -10.03
N GLY A 773 25.31 9.21 -9.88
CA GLY A 773 24.64 9.95 -10.96
C GLY A 773 23.70 9.11 -11.82
N ASN A 774 23.79 7.78 -11.79
CA ASN A 774 22.76 6.92 -12.36
C ASN A 774 21.55 6.78 -11.41
N ARG A 775 20.37 6.56 -11.96
CA ARG A 775 19.16 6.32 -11.14
C ARG A 775 19.35 5.12 -10.21
N THR A 776 18.76 5.19 -9.02
CA THR A 776 18.85 4.12 -8.01
C THR A 776 18.38 2.76 -8.58
N SER A 777 17.33 2.71 -9.40
CA SER A 777 16.86 1.49 -10.05
C SER A 777 17.92 0.87 -10.96
N VAL A 778 18.62 1.67 -11.77
CA VAL A 778 19.70 1.22 -12.66
C VAL A 778 20.90 0.73 -11.82
N ARG A 779 21.26 1.43 -10.75
CA ARG A 779 22.33 1.04 -9.84
C ARG A 779 22.03 -0.31 -9.17
N ILE A 780 20.80 -0.55 -8.72
CA ILE A 780 20.35 -1.83 -8.16
C ILE A 780 20.61 -2.98 -9.15
N ASN A 781 20.17 -2.84 -10.40
CA ASN A 781 20.34 -3.89 -11.42
C ASN A 781 21.82 -4.06 -11.79
N SER A 782 22.60 -2.97 -11.76
CA SER A 782 24.05 -3.04 -11.94
C SER A 782 24.76 -3.81 -10.83
N VAL A 783 24.31 -3.67 -9.58
CA VAL A 783 24.82 -4.46 -8.44
C VAL A 783 24.59 -5.95 -8.70
N GLY A 784 23.38 -6.33 -9.17
CA GLY A 784 23.07 -7.71 -9.55
C GLY A 784 23.98 -8.23 -10.69
N LEU A 785 24.23 -7.39 -11.70
CA LEU A 785 25.16 -7.74 -12.77
C LEU A 785 26.58 -7.93 -12.26
N LEU A 786 27.10 -6.99 -11.43
CA LEU A 786 28.44 -7.09 -10.85
C LEU A 786 28.62 -8.35 -10.00
N ALA A 787 27.59 -8.73 -9.22
CA ALA A 787 27.59 -9.97 -8.47
C ALA A 787 27.65 -11.22 -9.38
N ALA A 788 26.94 -11.20 -10.51
CA ALA A 788 26.84 -12.33 -11.43
C ALA A 788 28.13 -12.57 -12.23
N VAL A 789 28.84 -11.50 -12.63
CA VAL A 789 29.99 -11.60 -13.55
C VAL A 789 31.33 -11.22 -12.93
N GLY A 790 31.34 -10.59 -11.75
CA GLY A 790 32.51 -9.97 -11.14
C GLY A 790 33.17 -10.79 -10.01
N LYS A 791 32.74 -12.03 -9.78
CA LYS A 791 33.23 -12.85 -8.65
C LYS A 791 34.75 -12.94 -8.56
N ASP A 792 35.45 -13.05 -9.69
CA ASP A 792 36.89 -13.21 -9.77
C ASP A 792 37.63 -11.88 -10.00
N ASP A 793 36.94 -10.75 -10.12
CA ASP A 793 37.56 -9.45 -10.33
C ASP A 793 37.83 -8.75 -8.99
N PRO A 794 39.12 -8.41 -8.71
CA PRO A 794 39.53 -7.85 -7.42
C PRO A 794 38.94 -6.48 -7.11
N ARG A 795 38.38 -5.77 -8.10
CA ARG A 795 37.75 -4.45 -7.94
C ARG A 795 36.36 -4.52 -7.27
N ILE A 796 35.64 -5.65 -7.42
CA ILE A 796 34.21 -5.71 -7.14
C ILE A 796 33.91 -5.76 -5.64
N TYR A 797 34.61 -6.66 -4.90
CA TYR A 797 34.37 -6.72 -3.45
C TYR A 797 34.67 -5.39 -2.73
N PRO A 798 35.84 -4.71 -2.95
CA PRO A 798 36.10 -3.41 -2.34
C PRO A 798 35.04 -2.33 -2.73
N LEU A 799 34.61 -2.33 -3.99
CA LEU A 799 33.62 -1.39 -4.48
C LEU A 799 32.27 -1.55 -3.75
N LEU A 800 31.74 -2.78 -3.72
CA LEU A 800 30.44 -3.05 -3.10
C LEU A 800 30.48 -2.93 -1.57
N SER A 801 31.58 -3.32 -0.93
CA SER A 801 31.73 -3.18 0.52
C SER A 801 31.80 -1.72 0.95
N ALA A 802 32.49 -0.86 0.20
CA ALA A 802 32.51 0.58 0.43
C ALA A 802 31.12 1.20 0.24
N ALA A 803 30.41 0.82 -0.82
CA ALA A 803 29.05 1.33 -1.11
C ALA A 803 28.06 0.94 0.00
N LEU A 804 28.06 -0.33 0.45
CA LEU A 804 27.21 -0.77 1.56
C LEU A 804 27.53 -0.03 2.86
N THR A 805 28.82 0.17 3.15
CA THR A 805 29.25 0.94 4.33
C THR A 805 28.70 2.35 4.29
N GLU A 806 28.83 3.03 3.16
CA GLU A 806 28.31 4.38 2.95
C GLU A 806 26.77 4.43 3.05
N SER A 807 26.06 3.45 2.48
CA SER A 807 24.61 3.33 2.58
C SER A 807 24.14 3.20 4.04
N VAL A 808 24.83 2.38 4.85
CA VAL A 808 24.56 2.21 6.28
C VAL A 808 24.89 3.48 7.06
N GLU A 809 25.99 4.16 6.77
CA GLU A 809 26.41 5.41 7.44
C GLU A 809 25.43 6.56 7.24
N ARG A 810 24.79 6.59 6.08
CA ARG A 810 23.74 7.58 5.77
C ARG A 810 22.40 7.24 6.41
N GLY A 811 22.26 6.12 7.09
CA GLY A 811 20.97 5.65 7.63
C GLY A 811 19.95 5.23 6.56
N THR A 812 20.39 5.04 5.31
CA THR A 812 19.53 4.66 4.19
C THR A 812 19.36 3.15 4.15
N ALA A 813 18.38 2.61 4.88
CA ALA A 813 17.95 1.21 4.78
C ALA A 813 17.13 0.94 3.50
N GLY A 814 17.49 1.58 2.40
CA GLY A 814 16.75 1.51 1.15
C GLY A 814 17.05 0.25 0.30
N PRO A 815 16.32 0.08 -0.83
CA PRO A 815 16.50 -1.09 -1.72
C PRO A 815 17.93 -1.27 -2.25
N LEU A 816 18.69 -0.17 -2.46
CA LEU A 816 20.06 -0.23 -2.93
C LEU A 816 20.99 -0.91 -1.90
N ALA A 817 20.92 -0.51 -0.63
CA ALA A 817 21.69 -1.12 0.44
C ALA A 817 21.39 -2.63 0.60
N GLY A 818 20.11 -3.01 0.47
CA GLY A 818 19.69 -4.41 0.44
C GLY A 818 20.32 -5.19 -0.72
N SER A 819 20.36 -4.59 -1.91
CA SER A 819 20.98 -5.21 -3.11
C SER A 819 22.49 -5.30 -2.98
N GLU A 820 23.16 -4.30 -2.40
CA GLU A 820 24.61 -4.31 -2.12
C GLU A 820 24.97 -5.45 -1.15
N ALA A 821 24.19 -5.63 -0.07
CA ALA A 821 24.38 -6.74 0.88
C ALA A 821 24.11 -8.10 0.22
N GLU A 822 23.08 -8.21 -0.61
CA GLU A 822 22.79 -9.44 -1.36
C GLU A 822 23.93 -9.80 -2.31
N ALA A 823 24.43 -8.83 -3.07
CA ALA A 823 25.54 -9.01 -4.01
C ALA A 823 26.83 -9.49 -3.30
N LEU A 824 27.16 -8.89 -2.15
CA LEU A 824 28.30 -9.33 -1.35
C LEU A 824 28.16 -10.78 -0.87
N ALA A 825 26.93 -11.19 -0.50
CA ALA A 825 26.67 -12.58 -0.15
C ALA A 825 26.75 -13.53 -1.36
N MET A 826 26.37 -13.07 -2.56
CA MET A 826 26.48 -13.84 -3.83
C MET A 826 27.91 -14.01 -4.30
N LEU A 827 28.77 -13.02 -4.09
CA LEU A 827 30.20 -13.13 -4.38
C LEU A 827 30.89 -14.25 -3.56
N ALA A 828 30.26 -14.67 -2.47
CA ALA A 828 30.78 -15.69 -1.56
C ALA A 828 32.19 -15.39 -1.03
N ASP A 829 32.49 -14.11 -0.79
CA ASP A 829 33.76 -13.67 -0.22
C ASP A 829 33.69 -13.70 1.33
N PRO A 830 34.53 -14.46 2.02
CA PRO A 830 34.49 -14.57 3.49
C PRO A 830 34.64 -13.24 4.24
N ARG A 831 35.29 -12.24 3.62
CA ARG A 831 35.46 -10.90 4.22
C ARG A 831 34.11 -10.20 4.48
N ALA A 832 33.05 -10.52 3.72
CA ALA A 832 31.73 -9.95 3.90
C ALA A 832 31.10 -10.37 5.23
N LEU A 833 31.44 -11.51 5.82
CA LEU A 833 30.95 -11.91 7.16
C LEU A 833 31.36 -10.86 8.22
N THR A 834 32.66 -10.54 8.26
CA THR A 834 33.18 -9.53 9.20
C THR A 834 32.54 -8.16 8.95
N LEU A 835 32.37 -7.78 7.68
CA LEU A 835 31.71 -6.52 7.31
C LEU A 835 30.28 -6.46 7.84
N PHE A 836 29.47 -7.51 7.60
CA PHE A 836 28.07 -7.54 8.07
C PHE A 836 27.98 -7.48 9.59
N GLU A 837 28.81 -8.21 10.31
CA GLU A 837 28.89 -8.18 11.79
C GLU A 837 29.28 -6.79 12.32
N GLN A 838 30.20 -6.10 11.67
CA GLN A 838 30.63 -4.75 12.06
C GLN A 838 29.52 -3.72 11.81
N LEU A 839 28.89 -3.76 10.63
CA LEU A 839 27.84 -2.83 10.27
C LEU A 839 26.58 -3.04 11.13
N ALA A 840 26.23 -4.29 11.47
CA ALA A 840 25.09 -4.61 12.32
C ALA A 840 25.23 -4.09 13.77
N LYS A 841 26.44 -3.83 14.23
CA LYS A 841 26.75 -3.30 15.57
C LYS A 841 26.94 -1.77 15.60
N LYS A 842 26.81 -1.11 14.46
CA LYS A 842 27.06 0.32 14.35
C LYS A 842 26.03 1.13 15.14
N PRO A 843 26.41 2.13 15.94
CA PRO A 843 25.46 3.03 16.62
C PRO A 843 24.55 3.71 15.59
N GLY A 844 23.24 3.73 15.88
CA GLY A 844 22.24 4.39 15.01
C GLY A 844 21.76 3.53 13.82
N ILE A 845 22.22 2.28 13.67
CA ILE A 845 21.66 1.38 12.64
C ILE A 845 20.17 1.12 12.88
N THR A 846 19.39 1.20 11.83
CA THR A 846 17.96 0.90 11.92
C THR A 846 17.74 -0.60 12.16
N PRO A 847 16.69 -1.01 12.92
CA PRO A 847 16.34 -2.42 13.10
C PRO A 847 16.14 -3.17 11.78
N GLN A 848 15.65 -2.46 10.77
CA GLN A 848 15.43 -2.98 9.42
C GLN A 848 16.76 -3.33 8.74
N MET A 849 17.74 -2.42 8.75
CA MET A 849 19.04 -2.66 8.16
C MET A 849 19.79 -3.77 8.90
N ALA A 850 19.71 -3.80 10.23
CA ALA A 850 20.31 -4.89 11.02
C ALA A 850 19.71 -6.25 10.62
N ALA A 851 18.40 -6.34 10.40
CA ALA A 851 17.73 -7.56 9.94
C ALA A 851 18.15 -7.96 8.51
N ILE A 852 18.33 -7.00 7.60
CA ILE A 852 18.85 -7.23 6.23
C ILE A 852 20.25 -7.82 6.30
N LEU A 853 21.16 -7.22 7.06
CA LEU A 853 22.53 -7.69 7.22
C LEU A 853 22.59 -9.10 7.82
N ALA A 854 21.82 -9.38 8.88
CA ALA A 854 21.74 -10.69 9.50
C ALA A 854 21.24 -11.78 8.54
N ARG A 855 20.25 -11.45 7.70
CA ARG A 855 19.73 -12.35 6.66
C ARG A 855 20.81 -12.74 5.65
N PHE A 856 21.56 -11.76 5.14
CA PHE A 856 22.57 -12.02 4.12
C PHE A 856 23.85 -12.61 4.72
N GLU A 857 24.18 -12.32 5.98
CA GLU A 857 25.22 -13.03 6.73
C GLU A 857 24.92 -14.53 6.82
N SER A 858 23.69 -14.90 7.21
CA SER A 858 23.27 -16.31 7.25
C SER A 858 23.39 -16.98 5.89
N ARG A 859 22.90 -16.32 4.82
CA ARG A 859 23.01 -16.84 3.44
C ARG A 859 24.47 -17.01 3.00
N LEU A 860 25.35 -16.09 3.36
CA LEU A 860 26.77 -16.20 3.05
C LEU A 860 27.43 -17.37 3.79
N ARG A 861 27.11 -17.56 5.07
CA ARG A 861 27.60 -18.73 5.85
C ARG A 861 27.19 -20.05 5.20
N ASP A 862 25.93 -20.14 4.70
CA ASP A 862 25.45 -21.31 3.97
C ASP A 862 26.24 -21.54 2.65
N ASN A 863 26.51 -20.46 1.92
CA ASN A 863 27.26 -20.52 0.65
C ASN A 863 28.72 -20.89 0.83
N LEU A 864 29.31 -20.63 2.00
CA LEU A 864 30.71 -20.94 2.30
C LEU A 864 30.92 -22.35 2.89
N GLN A 865 29.83 -23.10 3.23
CA GLN A 865 29.93 -24.47 3.75
C GLN A 865 30.28 -25.46 2.61
N PRO A 866 31.34 -26.25 2.70
CA PRO A 866 31.65 -27.26 1.68
C PRO A 866 30.61 -28.39 1.71
N GLY A 867 29.86 -28.53 0.62
CA GLY A 867 28.91 -29.65 0.41
C GLY A 867 27.47 -29.29 0.18
N LYS A 868 27.08 -28.01 0.16
CA LYS A 868 25.74 -27.53 -0.20
C LYS A 868 25.70 -26.64 -1.45
N SER A 869 26.51 -26.96 -2.45
CA SER A 869 26.30 -26.40 -3.79
C SER A 869 25.17 -27.17 -4.45
N GLY A 870 23.96 -26.74 -4.26
CA GLY A 870 22.79 -27.16 -5.00
C GLY A 870 22.30 -26.06 -5.92
N PRO A 871 21.62 -26.40 -6.99
CA PRO A 871 21.65 -25.81 -8.32
C PRO A 871 21.04 -24.44 -8.45
#